data_e830e33f1b54f01fcf32923580e160bf
#
_entry.id   e830e33f1b54f01fcf32923580e160bf
#
_cell.length_a   1.000
_cell.length_b   1.000
_cell.length_c   1.000
_cell.angle_alpha   90.00
_cell.angle_beta   90.00
_cell.angle_gamma   90.00
#
_symmetry.space_group_name_H-M   'P 1'
#
loop_
_entity.id
_entity.type
_entity.pdbx_description
1 polymer ?
#
loop_
_entity_poly.entity_id
_entity_poly.type
_entity_poly.pdbx_seq_one_letter_code
_entity_poly.pdbx_strand_id
1 'polypeptide(L)'
;MQPLDCSYWKYWNFLLALVLLVSLASLTSSCMEQEKASLLHLLAGLSRDGGLAASWESHKDCCRWEGITCSPNRMVTDVSLASQGLEGSISPHLGNLTGQLRLNLSCNWLSGVLPLELVLSSSIIVLDISFNCLTGGLSELPSSTPARPLQVMKSLVAINASTNSFTGQIPTIPCASSPYFTVLELSFNQFSGNIPPGLSNCSELKILSTGYNNLNGTLPDELFNITSLEHRSLPNNWIKGALNGINKLTNLVTLDLGMNELSSNIPDSIGELKRLVELHLGHNNMSGDLPTALSNCTENLDLLYNNFTGTIPESIYSSSKMTALRLSQNHFHGKLSEKIGNLKSLSFLSLRNISLTNMTRTLQILGSSRSLTTLLIGFNFMDDTMPEDDRIDGFQNLQILAINDCSLSGKIPHWLSKFRNLRMLFLQNNQLTGPIPDWISSLNALFYLDITNNSIKGEIPISLMDVPMLKSDNTAPKVFELPVYDKSPFMQYLRLGSFPKVLYLGLNNLSGVIPKEIGQLQALVALNLSFNRLSGEIPQQLCTLTNMQMLDLSGNHLTGTIPSALNNLHFLSKFNISNNDLEGPIPTVGQLSTFPYSSFDGNPKLCGPVLVNQCGLAEADPVSIVSTKQYGTEVIFAIAFGVFFGVGVLYDQMVLARYFG
;
A
#
# COMPACT_ATOMS: atom_id res chain seq x y z
N MET A 1 6.38 6.85 -17.68
CA MET A 1 6.64 6.01 -16.51
C MET A 1 7.96 6.46 -15.90
N GLN A 2 7.94 7.01 -14.69
CA GLN A 2 9.18 7.39 -13.99
C GLN A 2 9.84 6.12 -13.43
N PRO A 3 11.16 6.05 -13.33
CA PRO A 3 11.84 4.89 -12.77
C PRO A 3 11.41 4.68 -11.31
N LEU A 4 11.08 3.44 -10.97
CA LEU A 4 10.78 3.02 -9.60
C LEU A 4 12.01 3.25 -8.72
N ASP A 5 11.82 3.94 -7.61
CA ASP A 5 12.89 4.26 -6.67
C ASP A 5 13.32 3.01 -5.89
N CYS A 6 14.49 2.46 -6.22
CA CYS A 6 15.07 1.31 -5.54
C CYS A 6 15.64 1.61 -4.15
N SER A 7 15.34 2.78 -3.58
CA SER A 7 15.91 3.23 -2.29
C SER A 7 15.46 2.41 -1.06
N TYR A 8 14.48 1.51 -1.20
CA TYR A 8 13.94 0.67 -0.10
C TYR A 8 14.83 -0.52 0.31
N TRP A 9 15.92 -0.75 -0.40
CA TRP A 9 16.80 -1.91 -0.21
C TRP A 9 17.81 -1.81 0.95
N LYS A 10 17.75 -0.78 1.78
CA LYS A 10 18.68 -0.64 2.92
C LYS A 10 18.65 -1.78 3.94
N TYR A 11 17.54 -2.51 4.05
CA TYR A 11 17.42 -3.63 4.99
C TYR A 11 17.94 -4.97 4.44
N TRP A 12 17.91 -5.18 3.12
CA TRP A 12 18.52 -6.35 2.48
C TRP A 12 20.04 -6.31 2.51
N ASN A 13 20.61 -5.12 2.40
CA ASN A 13 22.06 -4.93 2.53
C ASN A 13 22.59 -5.31 3.92
N PHE A 14 21.76 -5.33 4.98
CA PHE A 14 22.22 -5.68 6.32
C PHE A 14 22.42 -7.20 6.49
N LEU A 15 21.60 -8.04 5.86
CA LEU A 15 21.78 -9.52 5.88
C LEU A 15 22.88 -9.97 4.90
N LEU A 16 23.00 -9.32 3.75
CA LEU A 16 24.12 -9.52 2.83
C LEU A 16 25.45 -8.96 3.37
N ALA A 17 25.42 -7.89 4.17
CA ALA A 17 26.60 -7.30 4.78
C ALA A 17 27.23 -8.19 5.86
N LEU A 18 26.49 -9.10 6.50
CA LEU A 18 27.06 -10.05 7.47
C LEU A 18 27.91 -11.14 6.82
N VAL A 19 27.74 -11.38 5.51
CA VAL A 19 28.60 -12.28 4.70
C VAL A 19 29.79 -11.52 4.09
N LEU A 20 29.77 -10.18 4.11
CA LEU A 20 30.71 -9.29 3.41
C LEU A 20 31.93 -8.83 4.23
N LEU A 21 32.10 -9.27 5.49
CA LEU A 21 33.13 -8.73 6.39
C LEU A 21 34.47 -9.48 6.36
N VAL A 22 34.82 -10.16 5.26
CA VAL A 22 36.20 -10.66 5.09
C VAL A 22 36.67 -10.43 3.66
N SER A 23 37.32 -9.31 3.40
CA SER A 23 38.54 -9.17 2.59
C SER A 23 38.85 -7.70 2.26
N LEU A 24 39.66 -7.10 3.08
CA LEU A 24 40.51 -5.97 2.70
C LEU A 24 41.90 -6.52 2.45
N ALA A 25 42.33 -6.52 1.20
CA ALA A 25 43.71 -6.25 0.80
C ALA A 25 43.92 -6.49 -0.70
N SER A 26 44.12 -5.47 -1.44
CA SER A 26 45.26 -5.05 -2.27
C SER A 26 45.57 -5.70 -3.61
N LEU A 27 45.80 -4.84 -4.57
CA LEU A 27 46.92 -4.76 -5.53
C LEU A 27 46.76 -5.45 -6.89
N THR A 28 46.64 -4.57 -7.90
CA THR A 28 47.12 -4.71 -9.30
C THR A 28 47.09 -6.12 -9.91
N SER A 29 45.91 -6.59 -10.25
CA SER A 29 45.76 -7.76 -11.09
C SER A 29 44.83 -7.46 -12.27
N SER A 30 45.27 -7.76 -13.49
CA SER A 30 44.39 -7.76 -14.66
C SER A 30 43.54 -9.02 -14.68
N CYS A 31 42.28 -8.94 -15.13
CA CYS A 31 41.43 -10.12 -15.26
C CYS A 31 41.86 -11.03 -16.42
N MET A 32 41.40 -12.27 -16.38
CA MET A 32 41.61 -13.22 -17.46
C MET A 32 40.96 -12.74 -18.76
N GLU A 33 41.63 -12.88 -19.91
CA GLU A 33 41.08 -12.41 -21.21
C GLU A 33 39.75 -13.07 -21.56
N GLN A 34 39.51 -14.32 -21.15
CA GLN A 34 38.24 -15.00 -21.35
C GLN A 34 37.09 -14.35 -20.55
N GLU A 35 37.35 -13.97 -19.29
CA GLU A 35 36.34 -13.30 -18.45
C GLU A 35 36.07 -11.88 -18.94
N LYS A 36 37.13 -11.17 -19.38
CA LYS A 36 37.02 -9.87 -20.03
C LYS A 36 36.16 -9.92 -21.29
N ALA A 37 36.38 -10.93 -22.15
CA ALA A 37 35.57 -11.13 -23.34
C ALA A 37 34.09 -11.39 -22.97
N SER A 38 33.82 -12.17 -21.91
CA SER A 38 32.47 -12.46 -21.42
C SER A 38 31.74 -11.18 -20.96
N LEU A 39 32.43 -10.29 -20.27
CA LEU A 39 31.88 -8.99 -19.85
C LEU A 39 31.63 -8.07 -21.06
N LEU A 40 32.52 -8.03 -22.04
CA LEU A 40 32.32 -7.25 -23.27
C LEU A 40 31.15 -7.81 -24.11
N HIS A 41 30.90 -9.10 -24.08
CA HIS A 41 29.70 -9.70 -24.70
C HIS A 41 28.41 -9.28 -23.97
N LEU A 42 28.45 -9.11 -22.64
CA LEU A 42 27.30 -8.50 -21.94
C LEU A 42 27.05 -7.08 -22.47
N LEU A 43 28.10 -6.24 -22.51
CA LEU A 43 27.98 -4.86 -22.99
C LEU A 43 27.42 -4.79 -24.41
N ALA A 44 27.89 -5.68 -25.30
CA ALA A 44 27.42 -5.76 -26.69
C ALA A 44 25.94 -6.20 -26.82
N GLY A 45 25.38 -6.90 -25.84
CA GLY A 45 23.99 -7.33 -25.79
C GLY A 45 23.03 -6.25 -25.28
N LEU A 46 23.54 -5.13 -24.79
CA LEU A 46 22.74 -4.03 -24.25
C LEU A 46 22.39 -3.02 -25.36
N SER A 47 21.13 -2.64 -25.45
CA SER A 47 20.66 -1.53 -26.29
C SER A 47 20.92 -0.16 -25.67
N ARG A 48 21.00 -0.14 -24.33
CA ARG A 48 21.39 1.01 -23.50
C ARG A 48 22.29 0.53 -22.38
N ASP A 49 23.49 1.05 -22.33
CA ASP A 49 24.55 0.56 -21.44
C ASP A 49 24.75 1.37 -20.15
N GLY A 50 23.91 2.38 -19.89
CA GLY A 50 24.01 3.21 -18.70
C GLY A 50 25.32 4.00 -18.56
N GLY A 51 26.16 4.04 -19.61
CA GLY A 51 27.47 4.66 -19.60
C GLY A 51 28.62 3.69 -19.36
N LEU A 52 28.36 2.39 -19.25
CA LEU A 52 29.40 1.37 -19.02
C LEU A 52 30.46 1.34 -20.11
N ALA A 53 30.13 1.60 -21.38
CA ALA A 53 31.08 1.64 -22.49
C ALA A 53 32.22 2.63 -22.27
N ALA A 54 31.99 3.72 -21.53
CA ALA A 54 33.03 4.69 -21.17
C ALA A 54 34.02 4.17 -20.11
N SER A 55 33.57 3.24 -19.26
CA SER A 55 34.40 2.60 -18.22
C SER A 55 35.03 1.28 -18.71
N TRP A 56 34.31 0.49 -19.54
CA TRP A 56 34.69 -0.86 -19.97
C TRP A 56 35.48 -0.85 -21.26
N GLU A 57 36.62 -0.17 -21.25
CA GLU A 57 37.49 -0.09 -22.41
C GLU A 57 38.30 -1.40 -22.60
N SER A 58 38.30 -1.94 -23.83
CA SER A 58 38.91 -3.26 -24.15
C SER A 58 40.42 -3.30 -23.87
N HIS A 59 41.12 -2.17 -23.82
CA HIS A 59 42.56 -2.13 -23.55
C HIS A 59 42.86 -1.99 -22.04
N LYS A 60 41.85 -1.70 -21.19
CA LYS A 60 42.03 -1.61 -19.75
C LYS A 60 41.81 -2.96 -19.05
N ASP A 61 42.31 -3.05 -17.84
CA ASP A 61 42.09 -4.17 -16.92
C ASP A 61 40.63 -4.21 -16.44
N CYS A 62 39.93 -5.30 -16.70
CA CYS A 62 38.52 -5.41 -16.31
C CYS A 62 38.29 -5.40 -14.79
N CYS A 63 39.28 -5.70 -13.98
CA CYS A 63 39.19 -5.55 -12.53
C CYS A 63 39.13 -4.08 -12.05
N ARG A 64 39.30 -3.13 -12.97
CA ARG A 64 39.15 -1.68 -12.73
C ARG A 64 37.89 -1.09 -13.36
N TRP A 65 37.11 -1.94 -14.01
CA TRP A 65 35.86 -1.50 -14.63
C TRP A 65 34.79 -1.23 -13.57
N GLU A 66 33.93 -0.30 -13.87
CA GLU A 66 32.81 0.02 -13.00
C GLU A 66 31.95 -1.24 -12.74
N GLY A 67 31.65 -1.48 -11.46
CA GLY A 67 30.82 -2.63 -11.04
C GLY A 67 31.54 -3.98 -11.06
N ILE A 68 32.83 -4.07 -11.38
CA ILE A 68 33.58 -5.31 -11.41
C ILE A 68 34.56 -5.41 -10.23
N THR A 69 34.55 -6.55 -9.55
CA THR A 69 35.53 -6.90 -8.52
C THR A 69 36.17 -8.24 -8.85
N CYS A 70 37.46 -8.35 -8.60
CA CYS A 70 38.22 -9.58 -8.83
C CYS A 70 38.86 -10.13 -7.54
N SER A 71 39.08 -11.45 -7.54
CA SER A 71 39.87 -12.15 -6.54
C SER A 71 41.38 -11.82 -6.67
N PRO A 72 42.23 -12.16 -5.68
CA PRO A 72 43.67 -12.07 -5.79
C PRO A 72 44.25 -12.91 -6.97
N ASN A 73 43.52 -13.92 -7.40
CA ASN A 73 43.88 -14.78 -8.53
C ASN A 73 43.41 -14.25 -9.91
N ARG A 74 42.96 -13.00 -9.97
CA ARG A 74 42.51 -12.29 -11.18
C ARG A 74 41.20 -12.80 -11.80
N MET A 75 40.42 -13.61 -11.05
CA MET A 75 39.10 -14.05 -11.47
C MET A 75 38.05 -13.06 -11.05
N VAL A 76 37.07 -12.78 -11.89
CA VAL A 76 35.91 -11.95 -11.56
C VAL A 76 35.08 -12.65 -10.50
N THR A 77 34.86 -11.99 -9.36
CA THR A 77 34.09 -12.51 -8.23
C THR A 77 32.80 -11.72 -7.96
N ASP A 78 32.72 -10.49 -8.50
CA ASP A 78 31.53 -9.66 -8.32
C ASP A 78 31.26 -8.83 -9.58
N VAL A 79 30.02 -8.88 -10.04
CA VAL A 79 29.49 -8.04 -11.11
C VAL A 79 28.27 -7.32 -10.54
N SER A 80 28.43 -6.07 -10.14
CA SER A 80 27.43 -5.24 -9.48
C SER A 80 27.04 -4.05 -10.36
N LEU A 81 25.98 -4.22 -11.15
CA LEU A 81 25.47 -3.24 -12.11
C LEU A 81 24.03 -2.83 -11.80
N ALA A 82 23.68 -2.77 -10.51
CA ALA A 82 22.36 -2.37 -10.07
C ALA A 82 22.09 -0.89 -10.36
N SER A 83 20.86 -0.58 -10.80
CA SER A 83 20.37 0.80 -11.02
C SER A 83 21.19 1.62 -12.03
N GLN A 84 21.77 0.95 -13.04
CA GLN A 84 22.54 1.63 -14.10
C GLN A 84 21.70 2.04 -15.32
N GLY A 85 20.39 1.73 -15.32
CA GLY A 85 19.49 2.02 -16.45
C GLY A 85 19.80 1.18 -17.68
N LEU A 86 20.28 -0.06 -17.50
CA LEU A 86 20.63 -0.99 -18.56
C LEU A 86 19.37 -1.48 -19.29
N GLU A 87 19.40 -1.49 -20.62
CA GLU A 87 18.35 -2.06 -21.46
C GLU A 87 18.96 -3.12 -22.40
N GLY A 88 18.21 -4.18 -22.70
CA GLY A 88 18.64 -5.26 -23.59
C GLY A 88 18.52 -6.62 -22.93
N SER A 89 19.29 -7.58 -23.37
CA SER A 89 19.25 -8.96 -22.87
C SER A 89 20.51 -9.32 -22.06
N ILE A 90 20.32 -10.21 -21.09
CA ILE A 90 21.44 -10.78 -20.33
C ILE A 90 22.22 -11.73 -21.25
N SER A 91 23.52 -11.51 -21.36
CA SER A 91 24.38 -12.34 -22.22
C SER A 91 24.64 -13.74 -21.61
N PRO A 92 24.48 -14.82 -22.37
CA PRO A 92 24.84 -16.19 -21.94
C PRO A 92 26.31 -16.33 -21.53
N HIS A 93 27.19 -15.51 -22.09
CA HIS A 93 28.63 -15.53 -21.78
C HIS A 93 28.96 -15.21 -20.31
N LEU A 94 28.06 -14.58 -19.55
CA LEU A 94 28.25 -14.42 -18.10
C LEU A 94 28.34 -15.75 -17.36
N GLY A 95 27.74 -16.82 -17.89
CA GLY A 95 27.89 -18.18 -17.35
C GLY A 95 29.30 -18.75 -17.44
N ASN A 96 30.18 -18.16 -18.28
CA ASN A 96 31.59 -18.55 -18.43
C ASN A 96 32.53 -17.93 -17.40
N LEU A 97 32.03 -17.05 -16.52
CA LEU A 97 32.82 -16.55 -15.41
C LEU A 97 33.09 -17.67 -14.41
N THR A 98 34.36 -17.90 -14.08
CA THR A 98 34.79 -19.09 -13.32
C THR A 98 35.03 -18.85 -11.84
N GLY A 99 35.15 -17.59 -11.44
CA GLY A 99 35.22 -17.19 -10.03
C GLY A 99 33.95 -17.53 -9.26
N GLN A 100 34.00 -17.53 -7.93
CA GLN A 100 32.80 -17.59 -7.09
C GLN A 100 32.03 -16.28 -7.25
N LEU A 101 31.08 -16.28 -8.19
CA LEU A 101 30.46 -15.06 -8.74
C LEU A 101 29.25 -14.61 -7.93
N ARG A 102 29.25 -13.37 -7.54
CA ARG A 102 28.06 -12.61 -7.17
C ARG A 102 27.64 -11.74 -8.34
N LEU A 103 26.46 -11.98 -8.86
CA LEU A 103 25.91 -11.26 -9.99
C LEU A 103 24.69 -10.45 -9.55
N ASN A 104 24.83 -9.13 -9.57
CA ASN A 104 23.75 -8.19 -9.27
C ASN A 104 23.47 -7.26 -10.46
N LEU A 105 22.34 -7.51 -11.13
CA LEU A 105 21.82 -6.75 -12.26
C LEU A 105 20.47 -6.08 -11.91
N SER A 106 20.15 -5.93 -10.64
CA SER A 106 18.84 -5.46 -10.18
C SER A 106 18.55 -4.00 -10.57
N CYS A 107 17.27 -3.65 -10.57
CA CYS A 107 16.81 -2.27 -10.84
C CYS A 107 17.28 -1.73 -12.19
N ASN A 108 17.08 -2.49 -13.25
CA ASN A 108 17.37 -2.11 -14.63
C ASN A 108 16.15 -2.35 -15.54
N TRP A 109 16.31 -2.26 -16.86
CA TRP A 109 15.29 -2.52 -17.87
C TRP A 109 15.65 -3.75 -18.73
N LEU A 110 16.38 -4.69 -18.16
CA LEU A 110 16.77 -5.90 -18.84
C LEU A 110 15.55 -6.76 -19.18
N SER A 111 15.53 -7.33 -20.38
CA SER A 111 14.38 -8.07 -20.92
C SER A 111 14.80 -9.40 -21.56
N GLY A 112 13.81 -10.17 -22.01
CA GLY A 112 14.03 -11.50 -22.56
C GLY A 112 14.12 -12.58 -21.48
N VAL A 113 14.62 -13.75 -21.86
CA VAL A 113 14.73 -14.91 -20.96
C VAL A 113 16.08 -14.92 -20.24
N LEU A 114 16.11 -15.49 -19.04
CA LEU A 114 17.37 -15.74 -18.34
C LEU A 114 18.15 -16.82 -19.09
N PRO A 115 19.41 -16.54 -19.52
CA PRO A 115 20.20 -17.53 -20.25
C PRO A 115 20.44 -18.83 -19.46
N LEU A 116 20.30 -19.96 -20.15
CA LEU A 116 20.48 -21.28 -19.55
C LEU A 116 21.90 -21.48 -18.97
N GLU A 117 22.90 -20.87 -19.57
CA GLU A 117 24.30 -20.92 -19.14
C GLU A 117 24.47 -20.32 -17.73
N LEU A 118 23.70 -19.30 -17.38
CA LEU A 118 23.68 -18.76 -16.03
C LEU A 118 22.99 -19.71 -15.05
N VAL A 119 21.87 -20.31 -15.45
CA VAL A 119 21.15 -21.30 -14.64
C VAL A 119 21.99 -22.57 -14.42
N LEU A 120 22.84 -22.92 -15.40
CA LEU A 120 23.75 -24.10 -15.31
C LEU A 120 25.11 -23.79 -14.66
N SER A 121 25.39 -22.52 -14.37
CA SER A 121 26.68 -22.12 -13.80
C SER A 121 26.90 -22.72 -12.41
N SER A 122 28.03 -23.37 -12.19
CA SER A 122 28.45 -23.86 -10.87
C SER A 122 29.19 -22.80 -10.04
N SER A 123 29.56 -21.67 -10.65
CA SER A 123 30.33 -20.61 -10.00
C SER A 123 29.47 -19.55 -9.30
N ILE A 124 28.20 -19.44 -9.68
CA ILE A 124 27.31 -18.41 -9.10
C ILE A 124 26.95 -18.77 -7.65
N ILE A 125 27.23 -17.83 -6.74
CA ILE A 125 26.87 -17.90 -5.31
C ILE A 125 25.60 -17.10 -5.04
N VAL A 126 25.49 -15.89 -5.59
CA VAL A 126 24.35 -15.00 -5.45
C VAL A 126 23.95 -14.48 -6.82
N LEU A 127 22.67 -14.62 -7.14
CA LEU A 127 22.06 -14.08 -8.34
C LEU A 127 20.95 -13.12 -7.96
N ASP A 128 21.16 -11.83 -8.21
CA ASP A 128 20.15 -10.78 -8.05
C ASP A 128 19.83 -10.14 -9.41
N ILE A 129 18.67 -10.46 -9.93
CA ILE A 129 18.12 -9.95 -11.18
C ILE A 129 16.77 -9.28 -10.98
N SER A 130 16.48 -8.87 -9.74
CA SER A 130 15.20 -8.28 -9.36
C SER A 130 14.97 -6.92 -10.04
N PHE A 131 13.71 -6.49 -10.10
CA PHE A 131 13.32 -5.22 -10.69
C PHE A 131 13.83 -5.04 -12.13
N ASN A 132 13.40 -5.95 -13.01
CA ASN A 132 13.67 -5.93 -14.45
C ASN A 132 12.41 -6.30 -15.26
N CYS A 133 12.56 -6.51 -16.55
CA CYS A 133 11.50 -6.95 -17.47
C CYS A 133 11.73 -8.37 -18.00
N LEU A 134 12.41 -9.22 -17.23
CA LEU A 134 12.76 -10.59 -17.64
C LEU A 134 11.52 -11.48 -17.69
N THR A 135 11.52 -12.42 -18.62
CA THR A 135 10.39 -13.33 -18.91
C THR A 135 10.82 -14.78 -18.98
N GLY A 136 9.85 -15.69 -19.22
CA GLY A 136 10.10 -17.14 -19.37
C GLY A 136 10.10 -17.89 -18.04
N GLY A 137 10.42 -19.17 -18.07
CA GLY A 137 10.47 -20.05 -16.90
C GLY A 137 11.87 -20.15 -16.30
N LEU A 138 11.96 -20.25 -14.99
CA LEU A 138 13.22 -20.55 -14.28
C LEU A 138 13.44 -22.06 -14.06
N SER A 139 12.45 -22.90 -14.36
CA SER A 139 12.45 -24.35 -14.09
C SER A 139 12.61 -25.23 -15.32
N GLU A 140 12.54 -24.65 -16.52
CA GLU A 140 12.54 -25.43 -17.75
C GLU A 140 13.97 -25.66 -18.28
N LEU A 141 14.52 -26.83 -17.95
CA LEU A 141 15.65 -27.35 -18.69
C LEU A 141 15.11 -27.91 -20.03
N PRO A 142 15.71 -27.56 -21.20
CA PRO A 142 15.31 -28.11 -22.48
C PRO A 142 15.37 -29.63 -22.46
N SER A 143 14.31 -30.28 -22.91
CA SER A 143 14.17 -31.75 -22.97
C SER A 143 15.24 -32.46 -23.83
N SER A 144 16.07 -31.69 -24.54
CA SER A 144 17.12 -32.16 -25.44
C SER A 144 18.54 -32.23 -24.84
N THR A 145 18.71 -31.90 -23.55
CA THR A 145 20.02 -32.03 -22.91
C THR A 145 20.26 -33.48 -22.53
N PRO A 146 21.35 -34.13 -23.03
CA PRO A 146 21.69 -35.49 -22.61
C PRO A 146 21.93 -35.52 -21.11
N ALA A 147 21.42 -36.57 -20.44
CA ALA A 147 21.49 -36.80 -19.01
C ALA A 147 22.96 -36.85 -18.51
N ARG A 148 23.59 -35.69 -18.38
CA ARG A 148 24.76 -35.56 -17.50
C ARG A 148 24.23 -35.33 -16.08
N PRO A 149 24.80 -35.99 -15.05
CA PRO A 149 24.45 -35.70 -13.67
C PRO A 149 24.72 -34.20 -13.45
N LEU A 150 23.65 -33.44 -13.24
CA LEU A 150 23.62 -31.97 -13.23
C LEU A 150 24.51 -31.46 -12.10
N GLN A 151 25.68 -30.95 -12.44
CA GLN A 151 26.52 -30.13 -11.55
C GLN A 151 26.04 -28.67 -11.56
N VAL A 152 24.72 -28.49 -11.52
CA VAL A 152 24.03 -27.22 -11.70
C VAL A 152 24.00 -26.49 -10.37
N MET A 153 24.44 -25.24 -10.34
CA MET A 153 24.27 -24.34 -9.19
C MET A 153 24.75 -24.86 -7.81
N LYS A 154 25.83 -25.69 -7.80
CA LYS A 154 26.31 -26.31 -6.54
C LYS A 154 26.71 -25.33 -5.44
N SER A 155 27.11 -24.13 -5.81
CA SER A 155 27.58 -23.10 -4.89
C SER A 155 26.51 -22.04 -4.57
N LEU A 156 25.31 -22.17 -5.13
CA LEU A 156 24.29 -21.15 -5.03
C LEU A 156 23.76 -21.04 -3.60
N VAL A 157 23.77 -19.83 -3.07
CA VAL A 157 23.28 -19.48 -1.73
C VAL A 157 21.97 -18.72 -1.83
N ALA A 158 21.83 -17.82 -2.82
CA ALA A 158 20.67 -16.96 -2.94
C ALA A 158 20.28 -16.66 -4.39
N ILE A 159 18.98 -16.67 -4.65
CA ILE A 159 18.35 -16.12 -5.85
C ILE A 159 17.37 -15.05 -5.43
N ASN A 160 17.50 -13.86 -6.04
CA ASN A 160 16.48 -12.84 -6.05
C ASN A 160 16.09 -12.51 -7.51
N ALA A 161 14.91 -12.94 -7.90
CA ALA A 161 14.33 -12.67 -9.22
C ALA A 161 12.99 -11.93 -9.09
N SER A 162 12.76 -11.25 -7.96
CA SER A 162 11.50 -10.54 -7.70
C SER A 162 11.27 -9.40 -8.69
N THR A 163 10.03 -9.04 -8.88
CA THR A 163 9.61 -7.92 -9.74
C THR A 163 10.16 -8.06 -11.18
N ASN A 164 9.65 -9.07 -11.83
CA ASN A 164 9.90 -9.40 -13.23
C ASN A 164 8.60 -9.93 -13.88
N SER A 165 8.69 -10.56 -15.03
CA SER A 165 7.58 -11.24 -15.71
C SER A 165 7.84 -12.73 -15.88
N PHE A 166 8.52 -13.37 -14.93
CA PHE A 166 8.77 -14.81 -14.98
C PHE A 166 7.47 -15.60 -14.85
N THR A 167 7.40 -16.71 -15.59
CA THR A 167 6.24 -17.61 -15.69
C THR A 167 6.61 -19.05 -15.33
N GLY A 168 5.64 -19.96 -15.40
CA GLY A 168 5.85 -21.39 -15.13
C GLY A 168 5.82 -21.72 -13.63
N GLN A 169 6.45 -22.81 -13.23
CA GLN A 169 6.45 -23.28 -11.85
C GLN A 169 7.65 -22.72 -11.05
N ILE A 170 7.53 -22.72 -9.72
CA ILE A 170 8.65 -22.40 -8.82
C ILE A 170 9.81 -23.37 -9.07
N PRO A 171 11.06 -22.87 -9.23
CA PRO A 171 12.20 -23.73 -9.49
C PRO A 171 12.61 -24.52 -8.24
N THR A 172 12.82 -25.84 -8.39
CA THR A 172 13.33 -26.72 -7.32
C THR A 172 14.76 -27.21 -7.57
N ILE A 173 15.33 -26.88 -8.72
CA ILE A 173 16.69 -27.27 -9.08
C ILE A 173 17.74 -26.84 -8.05
N PRO A 174 17.71 -25.61 -7.51
CA PRO A 174 18.65 -25.19 -6.48
C PRO A 174 18.59 -26.06 -5.23
N CYS A 175 17.40 -26.52 -4.84
CA CYS A 175 17.20 -27.38 -3.67
C CYS A 175 17.86 -28.77 -3.83
N ALA A 176 17.85 -29.32 -5.05
CA ALA A 176 18.47 -30.61 -5.34
C ALA A 176 19.97 -30.50 -5.54
N SER A 177 20.50 -29.32 -5.87
CA SER A 177 21.87 -29.14 -6.33
C SER A 177 22.79 -28.48 -5.32
N SER A 178 22.29 -27.47 -4.54
CA SER A 178 23.12 -26.73 -3.61
C SER A 178 22.73 -27.01 -2.15
N PRO A 179 23.64 -27.57 -1.35
CA PRO A 179 23.43 -27.73 0.09
C PRO A 179 23.51 -26.41 0.87
N TYR A 180 23.84 -25.31 0.23
CA TYR A 180 24.01 -23.98 0.85
C TYR A 180 22.88 -23.03 0.52
N PHE A 181 21.82 -23.47 -0.16
CA PHE A 181 20.77 -22.62 -0.65
C PHE A 181 19.87 -22.13 0.48
N THR A 182 19.91 -20.82 0.74
CA THR A 182 19.24 -20.19 1.91
C THR A 182 18.15 -19.21 1.54
N VAL A 183 18.17 -18.62 0.33
CA VAL A 183 17.24 -17.55 -0.06
C VAL A 183 16.65 -17.81 -1.43
N LEU A 184 15.32 -17.87 -1.48
CA LEU A 184 14.53 -17.90 -2.71
C LEU A 184 13.50 -16.76 -2.69
N GLU A 185 13.79 -15.70 -3.46
CA GLU A 185 12.93 -14.52 -3.58
C GLU A 185 12.41 -14.40 -5.02
N LEU A 186 11.12 -14.64 -5.21
CA LEU A 186 10.43 -14.68 -6.51
C LEU A 186 9.17 -13.82 -6.54
N SER A 187 8.96 -12.96 -5.55
CA SER A 187 7.73 -12.16 -5.44
C SER A 187 7.54 -11.24 -6.64
N PHE A 188 6.29 -10.89 -6.93
CA PHE A 188 5.93 -9.99 -8.02
C PHE A 188 6.38 -10.51 -9.39
N ASN A 189 5.84 -11.67 -9.74
CA ASN A 189 6.03 -12.34 -11.02
C ASN A 189 4.71 -12.97 -11.51
N GLN A 190 4.79 -13.89 -12.45
CA GLN A 190 3.66 -14.62 -13.01
C GLN A 190 3.83 -16.15 -12.82
N PHE A 191 4.55 -16.58 -11.78
CA PHE A 191 4.67 -17.99 -11.45
C PHE A 191 3.30 -18.58 -11.14
N SER A 192 3.06 -19.81 -11.60
CA SER A 192 1.77 -20.47 -11.52
C SER A 192 1.89 -21.96 -11.16
N GLY A 193 0.75 -22.59 -10.92
CA GLY A 193 0.70 -23.98 -10.48
C GLY A 193 0.89 -24.14 -8.98
N ASN A 194 1.02 -25.38 -8.52
CA ASN A 194 1.14 -25.69 -7.10
C ASN A 194 2.55 -25.37 -6.57
N ILE A 195 2.65 -25.11 -5.27
CA ILE A 195 3.94 -25.08 -4.60
C ILE A 195 4.56 -26.49 -4.69
N PRO A 196 5.74 -26.65 -5.31
CA PRO A 196 6.28 -27.97 -5.55
C PRO A 196 6.81 -28.62 -4.26
N PRO A 197 6.46 -29.90 -3.98
CA PRO A 197 6.99 -30.64 -2.82
C PRO A 197 8.52 -30.71 -2.78
N GLY A 198 9.16 -30.65 -3.95
CA GLY A 198 10.63 -30.66 -4.09
C GLY A 198 11.36 -29.52 -3.39
N LEU A 199 10.65 -28.44 -2.96
CA LEU A 199 11.23 -27.42 -2.09
C LEU A 199 11.70 -27.97 -0.75
N SER A 200 11.13 -29.09 -0.27
CA SER A 200 11.55 -29.76 0.97
C SER A 200 12.99 -30.28 0.95
N ASN A 201 13.58 -30.42 -0.24
CA ASN A 201 14.99 -30.78 -0.37
C ASN A 201 15.95 -29.62 -0.02
N CYS A 202 15.44 -28.40 0.12
CA CYS A 202 16.22 -27.24 0.55
C CYS A 202 16.36 -27.21 2.10
N SER A 203 17.23 -28.05 2.65
CA SER A 203 17.38 -28.18 4.13
C SER A 203 17.84 -26.91 4.83
N GLU A 204 18.55 -26.02 4.13
CA GLU A 204 19.11 -24.78 4.67
C GLU A 204 18.31 -23.53 4.30
N LEU A 205 17.15 -23.69 3.64
CA LEU A 205 16.34 -22.56 3.18
C LEU A 205 15.78 -21.77 4.37
N LYS A 206 16.17 -20.52 4.47
CA LYS A 206 15.73 -19.57 5.53
C LYS A 206 14.65 -18.62 5.07
N ILE A 207 14.73 -18.18 3.81
CA ILE A 207 13.80 -17.20 3.23
C ILE A 207 13.16 -17.82 1.99
N LEU A 208 11.83 -17.94 2.04
CA LEU A 208 11.00 -18.31 0.92
C LEU A 208 9.96 -17.20 0.70
N SER A 209 10.11 -16.46 -0.39
CA SER A 209 9.23 -15.35 -0.73
C SER A 209 8.74 -15.51 -2.17
N THR A 210 7.45 -15.76 -2.35
CA THR A 210 6.80 -15.95 -3.65
C THR A 210 5.46 -15.25 -3.72
N GLY A 211 5.30 -14.18 -2.95
CA GLY A 211 4.08 -13.38 -2.95
C GLY A 211 3.82 -12.68 -4.29
N TYR A 212 2.57 -12.29 -4.52
CA TYR A 212 2.16 -11.59 -5.74
C TYR A 212 2.51 -12.37 -7.00
N ASN A 213 1.96 -13.59 -7.08
CA ASN A 213 2.08 -14.51 -8.21
C ASN A 213 0.72 -15.15 -8.52
N ASN A 214 0.71 -16.18 -9.37
CA ASN A 214 -0.49 -16.92 -9.75
C ASN A 214 -0.46 -18.37 -9.20
N LEU A 215 0.20 -18.59 -8.04
CA LEU A 215 0.30 -19.89 -7.41
C LEU A 215 -1.06 -20.36 -6.90
N ASN A 216 -1.34 -21.65 -7.02
CA ASN A 216 -2.61 -22.25 -6.61
C ASN A 216 -2.40 -23.59 -5.87
N GLY A 217 -3.48 -24.34 -5.68
CA GLY A 217 -3.46 -25.61 -4.95
C GLY A 217 -3.31 -25.43 -3.44
N THR A 218 -2.85 -26.46 -2.75
CA THR A 218 -2.69 -26.46 -1.29
C THR A 218 -1.22 -26.35 -0.88
N LEU A 219 -0.97 -25.93 0.35
CA LEU A 219 0.35 -26.00 0.96
C LEU A 219 0.73 -27.48 1.11
N PRO A 220 1.81 -27.96 0.47
CA PRO A 220 2.22 -29.35 0.61
C PRO A 220 2.76 -29.63 2.01
N ASP A 221 2.46 -30.81 2.56
CA ASP A 221 2.93 -31.21 3.90
C ASP A 221 4.45 -31.24 4.01
N GLU A 222 5.13 -31.52 2.94
CA GLU A 222 6.59 -31.53 2.82
C GLU A 222 7.21 -30.15 3.09
N LEU A 223 6.49 -29.08 2.79
CA LEU A 223 6.95 -27.72 3.02
C LEU A 223 7.13 -27.41 4.51
N PHE A 224 6.34 -28.08 5.38
CA PHE A 224 6.48 -27.96 6.83
C PHE A 224 7.69 -28.73 7.38
N ASN A 225 8.39 -29.50 6.56
CA ASN A 225 9.62 -30.20 6.97
C ASN A 225 10.88 -29.33 6.79
N ILE A 226 10.77 -28.14 6.18
CA ILE A 226 11.91 -27.21 6.03
C ILE A 226 12.06 -26.42 7.35
N THR A 227 12.61 -27.09 8.37
CA THR A 227 12.70 -26.54 9.73
C THR A 227 13.67 -25.36 9.86
N SER A 228 14.51 -25.11 8.84
CA SER A 228 15.41 -23.96 8.73
C SER A 228 14.70 -22.64 8.40
N LEU A 229 13.44 -22.67 7.94
CA LEU A 229 12.72 -21.47 7.55
C LEU A 229 12.56 -20.47 8.72
N GLU A 230 13.03 -19.25 8.46
CA GLU A 230 12.89 -18.08 9.33
C GLU A 230 11.81 -17.12 8.79
N HIS A 231 11.76 -16.93 7.46
CA HIS A 231 10.79 -16.06 6.81
C HIS A 231 10.08 -16.79 5.67
N ARG A 232 8.75 -16.85 5.77
CA ARG A 232 7.89 -17.41 4.74
C ARG A 232 6.83 -16.38 4.35
N SER A 233 6.89 -15.93 3.09
CA SER A 233 6.00 -14.90 2.57
C SER A 233 5.46 -15.33 1.19
N LEU A 234 4.16 -15.66 1.15
CA LEU A 234 3.43 -16.14 -0.02
C LEU A 234 2.13 -15.33 -0.24
N PRO A 235 2.06 -14.04 0.11
CA PRO A 235 0.80 -13.30 0.01
C PRO A 235 0.36 -13.12 -1.44
N ASN A 236 -0.93 -12.83 -1.61
CA ASN A 236 -1.52 -12.52 -2.91
C ASN A 236 -1.24 -13.60 -3.97
N ASN A 237 -1.80 -14.77 -3.70
CA ASN A 237 -1.83 -15.95 -4.58
C ASN A 237 -3.23 -16.58 -4.49
N TRP A 238 -3.41 -17.78 -5.01
CA TRP A 238 -4.65 -18.58 -4.97
C TRP A 238 -4.45 -19.86 -4.13
N ILE A 239 -3.65 -19.79 -3.07
CA ILE A 239 -3.30 -20.94 -2.23
C ILE A 239 -4.45 -21.26 -1.31
N LYS A 240 -4.82 -22.54 -1.24
CA LYS A 240 -5.95 -23.10 -0.45
C LYS A 240 -5.44 -23.96 0.72
N GLY A 241 -6.41 -24.45 1.50
CA GLY A 241 -6.18 -25.46 2.52
C GLY A 241 -5.99 -24.89 3.92
N ALA A 242 -5.33 -25.68 4.77
CA ALA A 242 -5.16 -25.42 6.20
C ALA A 242 -3.69 -25.33 6.60
N LEU A 243 -3.42 -24.84 7.82
CA LEU A 243 -2.07 -24.71 8.38
C LEU A 243 -1.63 -25.94 9.19
N ASN A 244 -2.07 -27.13 8.79
CA ASN A 244 -1.71 -28.37 9.49
C ASN A 244 -0.19 -28.59 9.45
N GLY A 245 0.42 -28.91 10.59
CA GLY A 245 1.87 -29.15 10.67
C GLY A 245 2.76 -27.91 10.77
N ILE A 246 2.16 -26.71 10.88
CA ILE A 246 2.91 -25.43 11.00
C ILE A 246 3.88 -25.42 12.18
N ASN A 247 3.57 -26.13 13.26
CA ASN A 247 4.39 -26.24 14.47
C ASN A 247 5.78 -26.84 14.24
N LYS A 248 6.00 -27.56 13.13
CA LYS A 248 7.33 -28.08 12.75
C LYS A 248 8.32 -26.96 12.42
N LEU A 249 7.84 -25.78 12.00
CA LEU A 249 8.67 -24.64 11.58
C LEU A 249 9.12 -23.80 12.81
N THR A 250 9.80 -24.42 13.76
CA THR A 250 10.15 -23.79 15.05
C THR A 250 11.07 -22.57 14.97
N ASN A 251 11.76 -22.40 13.84
CA ASN A 251 12.63 -21.24 13.59
C ASN A 251 11.89 -20.05 12.95
N LEU A 252 10.62 -20.21 12.61
CA LEU A 252 9.85 -19.20 11.89
C LEU A 252 9.71 -17.91 12.71
N VAL A 253 10.05 -16.78 12.07
CA VAL A 253 9.95 -15.41 12.59
C VAL A 253 8.80 -14.68 11.93
N THR A 254 8.65 -14.84 10.60
CA THR A 254 7.57 -14.22 9.84
C THR A 254 6.81 -15.27 9.05
N LEU A 255 5.49 -15.29 9.20
CA LEU A 255 4.57 -16.03 8.36
C LEU A 255 3.58 -15.06 7.72
N ASP A 256 3.70 -14.88 6.42
CA ASP A 256 2.78 -14.08 5.64
C ASP A 256 2.13 -14.95 4.54
N LEU A 257 0.84 -15.21 4.71
CA LEU A 257 -0.04 -15.93 3.80
C LEU A 257 -1.30 -15.11 3.49
N GLY A 258 -1.23 -13.80 3.68
CA GLY A 258 -2.34 -12.90 3.40
C GLY A 258 -2.79 -12.95 1.95
N MET A 259 -4.04 -12.56 1.66
CA MET A 259 -4.58 -12.49 0.31
C MET A 259 -4.45 -13.82 -0.46
N ASN A 260 -4.98 -14.90 0.14
CA ASN A 260 -5.05 -16.22 -0.42
C ASN A 260 -6.48 -16.81 -0.25
N GLU A 261 -6.65 -18.09 -0.52
CA GLU A 261 -7.92 -18.81 -0.32
C GLU A 261 -7.82 -19.86 0.82
N LEU A 262 -6.98 -19.58 1.83
CA LEU A 262 -6.87 -20.47 2.98
C LEU A 262 -8.20 -20.59 3.70
N SER A 263 -8.53 -21.80 4.15
CA SER A 263 -9.74 -22.13 4.89
C SER A 263 -9.40 -22.90 6.16
N SER A 264 -10.39 -23.19 7.01
CA SER A 264 -10.17 -23.84 8.29
C SER A 264 -9.79 -22.86 9.42
N ASN A 265 -9.53 -23.36 10.61
CA ASN A 265 -9.11 -22.60 11.78
C ASN A 265 -7.59 -22.45 11.85
N ILE A 266 -7.13 -21.51 12.69
CA ILE A 266 -5.73 -21.46 13.12
C ILE A 266 -5.53 -22.58 14.13
N PRO A 267 -4.58 -23.51 13.92
CA PRO A 267 -4.40 -24.62 14.86
C PRO A 267 -3.77 -24.15 16.20
N ASP A 268 -4.13 -24.77 17.32
CA ASP A 268 -3.56 -24.47 18.63
C ASP A 268 -2.02 -24.62 18.66
N SER A 269 -1.50 -25.52 17.83
CA SER A 269 -0.06 -25.74 17.67
C SER A 269 0.72 -24.53 17.14
N ILE A 270 0.05 -23.47 16.64
CA ILE A 270 0.71 -22.19 16.30
C ILE A 270 1.49 -21.63 17.51
N GLY A 271 1.01 -21.85 18.73
CA GLY A 271 1.67 -21.41 19.96
C GLY A 271 3.00 -22.11 20.28
N GLU A 272 3.39 -23.13 19.51
CA GLU A 272 4.70 -23.78 19.60
C GLU A 272 5.79 -22.97 18.90
N LEU A 273 5.41 -22.05 18.00
CA LEU A 273 6.33 -21.18 17.24
C LEU A 273 6.83 -20.01 18.10
N LYS A 274 7.75 -20.29 19.04
CA LYS A 274 8.23 -19.30 20.03
C LYS A 274 9.04 -18.14 19.46
N ARG A 275 9.50 -18.25 18.21
CA ARG A 275 10.24 -17.20 17.49
C ARG A 275 9.36 -16.35 16.58
N LEU A 276 8.08 -16.71 16.42
CA LEU A 276 7.17 -16.00 15.53
C LEU A 276 6.91 -14.58 16.06
N VAL A 277 7.21 -13.60 15.23
CA VAL A 277 7.02 -12.16 15.50
C VAL A 277 5.86 -11.61 14.67
N GLU A 278 5.76 -12.03 13.42
CA GLU A 278 4.77 -11.52 12.47
C GLU A 278 3.90 -12.67 11.94
N LEU A 279 2.59 -12.55 12.10
CA LEU A 279 1.59 -13.46 11.57
C LEU A 279 0.56 -12.68 10.75
N HIS A 280 0.63 -12.82 9.43
CA HIS A 280 -0.27 -12.20 8.48
C HIS A 280 -1.09 -13.26 7.74
N LEU A 281 -2.36 -13.37 8.08
CA LEU A 281 -3.36 -14.27 7.50
C LEU A 281 -4.56 -13.51 6.96
N GLY A 282 -4.48 -12.19 6.87
CA GLY A 282 -5.57 -11.35 6.40
C GLY A 282 -5.99 -11.67 4.96
N HIS A 283 -7.26 -11.37 4.62
CA HIS A 283 -7.84 -11.64 3.30
C HIS A 283 -7.74 -13.12 2.90
N ASN A 284 -8.36 -13.98 3.70
CA ASN A 284 -8.51 -15.40 3.47
C ASN A 284 -9.96 -15.86 3.77
N ASN A 285 -10.21 -17.14 3.73
CA ASN A 285 -11.50 -17.73 4.10
C ASN A 285 -11.39 -18.58 5.39
N MET A 286 -10.49 -18.16 6.31
CA MET A 286 -10.27 -18.87 7.57
C MET A 286 -11.42 -18.62 8.54
N SER A 287 -11.71 -19.60 9.42
CA SER A 287 -12.88 -19.57 10.29
C SER A 287 -12.59 -20.19 11.66
N GLY A 288 -13.62 -20.26 12.50
CA GLY A 288 -13.53 -20.80 13.86
C GLY A 288 -13.02 -19.76 14.87
N ASP A 289 -12.83 -20.20 16.10
CA ASP A 289 -12.37 -19.36 17.19
C ASP A 289 -10.84 -19.19 17.18
N LEU A 290 -10.35 -18.06 17.68
CA LEU A 290 -8.91 -17.85 17.80
C LEU A 290 -8.31 -18.71 18.92
N PRO A 291 -7.19 -19.41 18.66
CA PRO A 291 -6.54 -20.21 19.71
C PRO A 291 -5.94 -19.32 20.79
N THR A 292 -6.08 -19.75 22.04
CA THR A 292 -5.51 -19.04 23.20
C THR A 292 -3.98 -18.97 23.14
N ALA A 293 -3.36 -19.87 22.41
CA ALA A 293 -1.91 -19.97 22.24
C ALA A 293 -1.30 -18.83 21.40
N LEU A 294 -2.09 -18.04 20.65
CA LEU A 294 -1.61 -16.89 19.88
C LEU A 294 -0.88 -15.84 20.71
N SER A 295 -1.20 -15.72 22.01
CA SER A 295 -0.55 -14.76 22.92
C SER A 295 0.95 -14.95 23.07
N ASN A 296 1.45 -16.11 22.74
CA ASN A 296 2.83 -16.52 23.03
C ASN A 296 3.83 -16.16 21.93
N CYS A 297 3.34 -15.71 20.76
CA CYS A 297 4.18 -15.77 19.58
C CYS A 297 4.10 -14.55 18.64
N THR A 298 3.34 -13.48 18.92
CA THR A 298 3.25 -12.39 17.92
C THR A 298 3.44 -11.00 18.52
N GLU A 299 4.22 -10.16 17.80
CA GLU A 299 4.26 -8.70 17.97
C GLU A 299 3.29 -8.03 16.99
N ASN A 300 3.09 -8.64 15.80
CA ASN A 300 2.15 -8.24 14.77
C ASN A 300 1.19 -9.38 14.44
N LEU A 301 -0.09 -9.14 14.63
CA LEU A 301 -1.15 -10.08 14.27
C LEU A 301 -2.12 -9.43 13.28
N ASP A 302 -2.18 -9.97 12.07
CA ASP A 302 -3.12 -9.55 11.03
C ASP A 302 -4.02 -10.71 10.61
N LEU A 303 -5.31 -10.61 10.95
CA LEU A 303 -6.37 -11.57 10.63
C LEU A 303 -7.52 -10.89 9.88
N LEU A 304 -7.29 -9.69 9.38
CA LEU A 304 -8.25 -8.87 8.66
C LEU A 304 -8.96 -9.66 7.54
N TYR A 305 -10.26 -9.41 7.31
CA TYR A 305 -11.04 -10.08 6.24
C TYR A 305 -10.93 -11.60 6.26
N ASN A 306 -11.60 -12.22 7.22
CA ASN A 306 -11.76 -13.66 7.34
C ASN A 306 -13.16 -13.99 7.90
N ASN A 307 -13.42 -15.25 8.21
CA ASN A 307 -14.66 -15.73 8.82
C ASN A 307 -14.46 -16.19 10.27
N PHE A 308 -13.49 -15.61 11.01
CA PHE A 308 -13.28 -15.95 12.41
C PHE A 308 -14.48 -15.57 13.28
N THR A 309 -14.78 -16.43 14.26
CA THR A 309 -15.93 -16.31 15.18
C THR A 309 -15.50 -16.26 16.62
N GLY A 310 -16.45 -16.35 17.55
CA GLY A 310 -16.18 -16.38 18.99
C GLY A 310 -15.79 -15.01 19.56
N THR A 311 -15.14 -15.03 20.70
CA THR A 311 -14.64 -13.83 21.39
C THR A 311 -13.13 -13.70 21.21
N ILE A 312 -12.63 -12.49 21.30
CA ILE A 312 -11.17 -12.27 21.33
C ILE A 312 -10.63 -12.91 22.61
N PRO A 313 -9.70 -13.90 22.52
CA PRO A 313 -9.20 -14.59 23.68
C PRO A 313 -8.48 -13.66 24.67
N GLU A 314 -8.79 -13.78 25.95
CA GLU A 314 -8.18 -12.98 27.02
C GLU A 314 -6.64 -13.10 27.05
N SER A 315 -6.11 -14.21 26.59
CA SER A 315 -4.66 -14.46 26.50
C SER A 315 -3.95 -13.48 25.55
N ILE A 316 -4.59 -13.00 24.48
CA ILE A 316 -4.00 -12.03 23.55
C ILE A 316 -3.53 -10.78 24.30
N TYR A 317 -4.28 -10.35 25.31
CA TYR A 317 -3.94 -9.18 26.12
C TYR A 317 -2.77 -9.37 27.08
N SER A 318 -2.16 -10.55 27.09
CA SER A 318 -0.94 -10.84 27.87
C SER A 318 0.36 -10.54 27.11
N SER A 319 0.28 -10.27 25.80
CA SER A 319 1.44 -9.99 24.96
C SER A 319 1.91 -8.53 25.13
N SER A 320 2.88 -8.29 26.02
CA SER A 320 3.41 -6.93 26.26
C SER A 320 4.15 -6.33 25.07
N LYS A 321 4.57 -7.16 24.11
CA LYS A 321 5.31 -6.75 22.91
C LYS A 321 4.42 -6.44 21.72
N MET A 322 3.12 -6.77 21.77
CA MET A 322 2.21 -6.55 20.64
C MET A 322 2.16 -5.08 20.25
N THR A 323 2.53 -4.79 19.02
CA THR A 323 2.56 -3.45 18.43
C THR A 323 1.41 -3.21 17.50
N ALA A 324 0.92 -4.24 16.78
CA ALA A 324 -0.22 -4.15 15.88
C ALA A 324 -1.17 -5.33 16.04
N LEU A 325 -2.48 -5.01 16.10
CA LEU A 325 -3.57 -5.99 16.16
C LEU A 325 -4.65 -5.61 15.13
N ARG A 326 -4.84 -6.44 14.11
CA ARG A 326 -5.79 -6.24 13.02
C ARG A 326 -6.76 -7.40 12.96
N LEU A 327 -7.98 -7.19 13.46
CA LEU A 327 -9.06 -8.20 13.54
C LEU A 327 -10.29 -7.81 12.73
N SER A 328 -10.25 -6.70 12.00
CA SER A 328 -11.39 -6.13 11.27
C SER A 328 -11.98 -7.10 10.26
N GLN A 329 -13.27 -6.89 9.92
CA GLN A 329 -13.98 -7.68 8.91
C GLN A 329 -13.95 -9.18 9.23
N ASN A 330 -14.46 -9.53 10.41
CA ASN A 330 -14.62 -10.88 10.91
C ASN A 330 -15.97 -10.99 11.63
N HIS A 331 -16.31 -12.17 12.11
CA HIS A 331 -17.56 -12.46 12.83
C HIS A 331 -17.35 -12.60 14.34
N PHE A 332 -16.38 -11.86 14.90
CA PHE A 332 -16.19 -11.83 16.33
C PHE A 332 -17.42 -11.25 17.03
N HIS A 333 -17.61 -11.64 18.27
CA HIS A 333 -18.69 -11.11 19.11
C HIS A 333 -18.22 -10.95 20.57
N GLY A 334 -19.07 -10.39 21.42
CA GLY A 334 -18.79 -10.19 22.83
C GLY A 334 -18.29 -8.77 23.13
N LYS A 335 -17.83 -8.56 24.35
CA LYS A 335 -17.36 -7.27 24.85
C LYS A 335 -15.86 -7.18 24.75
N LEU A 336 -15.35 -5.97 24.44
CA LEU A 336 -13.93 -5.70 24.51
C LEU A 336 -13.46 -5.79 25.98
N SER A 337 -12.35 -6.50 26.20
CA SER A 337 -11.81 -6.69 27.55
C SER A 337 -11.05 -5.45 28.04
N GLU A 338 -11.20 -5.12 29.30
CA GLU A 338 -10.42 -4.07 29.97
C GLU A 338 -8.91 -4.37 29.99
N LYS A 339 -8.53 -5.65 29.84
CA LYS A 339 -7.12 -6.07 29.77
C LYS A 339 -6.38 -5.60 28.52
N ILE A 340 -7.08 -5.03 27.53
CA ILE A 340 -6.40 -4.44 26.35
C ILE A 340 -5.38 -3.37 26.77
N GLY A 341 -5.61 -2.67 27.88
CA GLY A 341 -4.65 -1.75 28.48
C GLY A 341 -3.32 -2.38 28.93
N ASN A 342 -3.21 -3.72 28.97
CA ASN A 342 -1.96 -4.42 29.24
C ASN A 342 -1.03 -4.45 28.02
N LEU A 343 -1.57 -4.23 26.82
CA LEU A 343 -0.79 -4.15 25.58
C LEU A 343 -0.03 -2.81 25.52
N LYS A 344 1.03 -2.67 26.30
CA LYS A 344 1.74 -1.38 26.48
C LYS A 344 2.44 -0.88 25.23
N SER A 345 2.77 -1.76 24.29
CA SER A 345 3.42 -1.42 23.02
C SER A 345 2.44 -1.21 21.88
N LEU A 346 1.13 -1.46 22.09
CA LEU A 346 0.13 -1.42 21.03
C LEU A 346 -0.01 0.00 20.45
N SER A 347 0.42 0.16 19.22
CA SER A 347 0.35 1.42 18.48
C SER A 347 -0.74 1.42 17.40
N PHE A 348 -1.03 0.27 16.82
CA PHE A 348 -2.02 0.11 15.78
C PHE A 348 -3.11 -0.89 16.19
N LEU A 349 -4.38 -0.45 16.19
CA LEU A 349 -5.53 -1.29 16.49
C LEU A 349 -6.62 -1.12 15.44
N SER A 350 -6.99 -2.22 14.79
CA SER A 350 -8.09 -2.27 13.83
C SER A 350 -9.12 -3.32 14.23
N LEU A 351 -10.30 -2.83 14.63
CA LEU A 351 -11.45 -3.61 15.09
C LEU A 351 -12.72 -3.26 14.30
N ARG A 352 -12.57 -2.85 13.05
CA ARG A 352 -13.68 -2.46 12.19
C ARG A 352 -14.56 -3.68 11.89
N ASN A 353 -15.89 -3.50 11.95
CA ASN A 353 -16.87 -4.55 11.64
C ASN A 353 -16.63 -5.86 12.40
N ILE A 354 -16.59 -5.78 13.73
CA ILE A 354 -16.51 -6.93 14.65
C ILE A 354 -17.64 -6.91 15.71
N SER A 355 -18.75 -6.26 15.38
CA SER A 355 -19.95 -6.22 16.23
C SER A 355 -19.75 -5.61 17.62
N LEU A 356 -18.86 -4.60 17.76
CA LEU A 356 -18.73 -3.86 19.02
C LEU A 356 -20.01 -3.06 19.32
N THR A 357 -20.36 -3.03 20.60
CA THR A 357 -21.51 -2.29 21.14
C THR A 357 -21.06 -1.38 22.27
N ASN A 358 -21.91 -0.42 22.68
CA ASN A 358 -21.66 0.54 23.75
C ASN A 358 -20.35 1.34 23.53
N MET A 359 -20.43 2.29 22.64
CA MET A 359 -19.31 3.12 22.21
C MET A 359 -18.62 3.81 23.39
N THR A 360 -19.39 4.37 24.33
CA THR A 360 -18.85 5.06 25.53
C THR A 360 -17.91 4.14 26.31
N ARG A 361 -18.38 2.92 26.61
CA ARG A 361 -17.57 1.96 27.37
C ARG A 361 -16.36 1.49 26.59
N THR A 362 -16.53 1.25 25.29
CA THR A 362 -15.42 0.84 24.41
C THR A 362 -14.32 1.90 24.37
N LEU A 363 -14.66 3.18 24.18
CA LEU A 363 -13.66 4.26 24.19
C LEU A 363 -12.97 4.42 25.55
N GLN A 364 -13.72 4.30 26.66
CA GLN A 364 -13.12 4.34 28.01
C GLN A 364 -12.10 3.20 28.22
N ILE A 365 -12.40 2.00 27.73
CA ILE A 365 -11.50 0.85 27.78
C ILE A 365 -10.25 1.10 26.93
N LEU A 366 -10.45 1.53 25.66
CA LEU A 366 -9.36 1.78 24.71
C LEU A 366 -8.45 2.93 25.14
N GLY A 367 -8.97 3.92 25.86
CA GLY A 367 -8.18 5.02 26.42
C GLY A 367 -7.08 4.58 27.39
N SER A 368 -7.18 3.35 27.92
CA SER A 368 -6.11 2.76 28.74
C SER A 368 -4.85 2.38 27.94
N SER A 369 -4.97 2.22 26.62
CA SER A 369 -3.87 1.89 25.70
C SER A 369 -3.15 3.16 25.23
N ARG A 370 -2.26 3.70 26.08
CA ARG A 370 -1.64 5.03 25.87
C ARG A 370 -0.69 5.11 24.69
N SER A 371 -0.21 4.01 24.16
CA SER A 371 0.71 3.95 23.00
C SER A 371 -0.02 4.03 21.65
N LEU A 372 -1.35 3.98 21.63
CA LEU A 372 -2.13 4.00 20.39
C LEU A 372 -1.85 5.26 19.57
N THR A 373 -1.45 5.04 18.33
CA THR A 373 -1.31 6.05 17.29
C THR A 373 -2.42 5.94 16.24
N THR A 374 -2.93 4.72 16.01
CA THR A 374 -3.98 4.45 15.03
C THR A 374 -5.09 3.60 15.65
N LEU A 375 -6.33 4.08 15.55
CA LEU A 375 -7.53 3.41 16.03
C LEU A 375 -8.61 3.39 14.95
N LEU A 376 -8.93 2.21 14.44
CA LEU A 376 -9.94 1.98 13.41
C LEU A 376 -11.06 1.13 14.00
N ILE A 377 -12.22 1.72 14.27
CA ILE A 377 -13.38 1.07 14.92
C ILE A 377 -14.70 1.34 14.16
N GLY A 378 -14.63 1.73 12.90
CA GLY A 378 -15.81 1.92 12.05
C GLY A 378 -16.63 0.64 11.84
N PHE A 379 -17.84 0.76 11.26
CA PHE A 379 -18.80 -0.35 11.06
C PHE A 379 -19.16 -1.10 12.35
N ASN A 380 -19.13 -0.42 13.47
CA ASN A 380 -19.56 -0.93 14.77
C ASN A 380 -20.61 0.01 15.37
N PHE A 381 -21.10 -0.26 16.57
CA PHE A 381 -21.97 0.62 17.34
C PHE A 381 -23.23 1.08 16.59
N MET A 382 -23.81 0.19 15.76
CA MET A 382 -24.95 0.55 14.92
C MET A 382 -26.06 1.15 15.77
N ASP A 383 -26.54 2.35 15.34
CA ASP A 383 -27.58 3.14 15.98
C ASP A 383 -27.30 3.59 17.43
N ASP A 384 -26.05 3.58 17.86
CA ASP A 384 -25.61 4.14 19.16
C ASP A 384 -25.51 5.67 19.07
N THR A 385 -25.17 6.30 20.15
CA THR A 385 -24.98 7.76 20.23
C THR A 385 -23.53 8.10 20.50
N MET A 386 -23.00 9.07 19.76
CA MET A 386 -21.67 9.64 20.01
C MET A 386 -21.61 10.19 21.44
N PRO A 387 -20.72 9.64 22.31
CA PRO A 387 -20.72 10.07 23.71
C PRO A 387 -20.26 11.52 23.86
N GLU A 388 -20.98 12.27 24.68
CA GLU A 388 -20.59 13.62 25.12
C GLU A 388 -19.76 13.59 26.42
N ASP A 389 -19.33 12.41 26.87
CA ASP A 389 -18.68 12.18 28.16
C ASP A 389 -17.23 12.69 28.18
N ASP A 390 -16.97 13.76 28.92
CA ASP A 390 -15.63 14.33 29.10
C ASP A 390 -14.62 13.39 29.80
N ARG A 391 -15.09 12.25 30.33
CA ARG A 391 -14.24 11.20 30.91
C ARG A 391 -13.55 10.32 29.88
N ILE A 392 -13.83 10.52 28.57
CA ILE A 392 -13.06 9.88 27.51
C ILE A 392 -11.70 10.57 27.47
N ASP A 393 -10.66 9.80 27.81
CA ASP A 393 -9.27 10.27 27.95
C ASP A 393 -8.29 9.16 27.50
N GLY A 394 -6.99 9.46 27.50
CA GLY A 394 -5.95 8.46 27.29
C GLY A 394 -5.38 8.38 25.85
N PHE A 395 -5.91 9.12 24.89
CA PHE A 395 -5.51 9.07 23.47
C PHE A 395 -4.48 10.14 23.09
N GLN A 396 -3.52 10.45 23.96
CA GLN A 396 -2.56 11.56 23.76
C GLN A 396 -1.66 11.37 22.53
N ASN A 397 -1.41 10.12 22.14
CA ASN A 397 -0.56 9.80 21.00
C ASN A 397 -1.34 9.50 19.71
N LEU A 398 -2.68 9.57 19.76
CA LEU A 398 -3.52 9.19 18.64
C LEU A 398 -3.34 10.16 17.48
N GLN A 399 -3.06 9.62 16.30
CA GLN A 399 -2.84 10.35 15.07
C GLN A 399 -3.94 10.06 14.04
N ILE A 400 -4.53 8.86 14.08
CA ILE A 400 -5.59 8.44 13.19
C ILE A 400 -6.74 7.87 14.01
N LEU A 401 -7.93 8.41 13.77
CA LEU A 401 -9.17 7.91 14.36
C LEU A 401 -10.22 7.72 13.27
N ALA A 402 -10.73 6.49 13.13
CA ALA A 402 -11.81 6.17 12.23
C ALA A 402 -13.00 5.56 12.99
N ILE A 403 -14.13 6.29 12.98
CA ILE A 403 -15.42 5.92 13.57
C ILE A 403 -16.50 6.14 12.50
N ASN A 404 -16.22 5.68 11.31
CA ASN A 404 -17.07 5.84 10.15
C ASN A 404 -18.05 4.65 10.00
N ASP A 405 -19.13 4.86 9.22
CA ASP A 405 -20.09 3.79 8.87
C ASP A 405 -20.74 3.12 10.10
N CYS A 406 -21.08 3.88 11.13
CA CYS A 406 -21.63 3.37 12.38
C CYS A 406 -23.11 3.78 12.63
N SER A 407 -23.71 4.58 11.75
CA SER A 407 -25.06 5.16 11.96
C SER A 407 -25.19 5.93 13.30
N LEU A 408 -24.09 6.47 13.83
CA LEU A 408 -24.04 7.16 15.11
C LEU A 408 -24.82 8.48 15.09
N SER A 409 -25.71 8.65 16.05
CA SER A 409 -26.39 9.91 16.34
C SER A 409 -25.53 10.82 17.23
N GLY A 410 -26.05 12.03 17.57
CA GLY A 410 -25.37 12.97 18.47
C GLY A 410 -24.60 14.06 17.73
N LYS A 411 -23.61 14.67 18.37
CA LYS A 411 -22.78 15.76 17.83
C LYS A 411 -21.32 15.33 17.76
N ILE A 412 -20.50 16.12 17.06
CA ILE A 412 -19.04 16.00 17.14
C ILE A 412 -18.61 16.40 18.56
N PRO A 413 -18.09 15.46 19.38
CA PRO A 413 -17.99 15.66 20.82
C PRO A 413 -16.74 16.44 21.23
N HIS A 414 -16.85 17.19 22.33
CA HIS A 414 -15.76 18.07 22.80
C HIS A 414 -14.48 17.32 23.23
N TRP A 415 -14.57 16.07 23.69
CA TRP A 415 -13.40 15.30 24.09
C TRP A 415 -12.38 15.09 22.95
N LEU A 416 -12.79 15.15 21.66
CA LEU A 416 -11.87 15.12 20.52
C LEU A 416 -10.87 16.28 20.54
N SER A 417 -11.22 17.44 21.11
CA SER A 417 -10.33 18.60 21.23
C SER A 417 -9.05 18.31 22.02
N LYS A 418 -9.06 17.26 22.85
CA LYS A 418 -7.90 16.81 23.64
C LYS A 418 -6.83 16.11 22.79
N PHE A 419 -7.15 15.63 21.58
CA PHE A 419 -6.29 14.81 20.75
C PHE A 419 -5.35 15.66 19.88
N ARG A 420 -4.40 16.33 20.52
CA ARG A 420 -3.50 17.32 19.89
C ARG A 420 -2.63 16.77 18.76
N ASN A 421 -2.39 15.45 18.75
CA ASN A 421 -1.59 14.76 17.74
C ASN A 421 -2.44 14.21 16.59
N LEU A 422 -3.78 14.40 16.62
CA LEU A 422 -4.69 13.86 15.62
C LEU A 422 -4.43 14.51 14.26
N ARG A 423 -4.16 13.68 13.26
CA ARG A 423 -3.81 14.05 11.89
C ARG A 423 -4.93 13.74 10.91
N MET A 424 -5.61 12.62 11.14
CA MET A 424 -6.68 12.14 10.28
C MET A 424 -7.88 11.76 11.14
N LEU A 425 -9.06 12.29 10.79
CA LEU A 425 -10.33 12.04 11.47
C LEU A 425 -11.37 11.62 10.43
N PHE A 426 -11.88 10.40 10.60
CA PHE A 426 -12.91 9.81 9.74
C PHE A 426 -14.19 9.59 10.55
N LEU A 427 -15.22 10.37 10.24
CA LEU A 427 -16.55 10.31 10.85
C LEU A 427 -17.65 10.18 9.79
N GLN A 428 -17.30 9.90 8.52
CA GLN A 428 -18.26 9.80 7.43
C GLN A 428 -19.27 8.67 7.63
N ASN A 429 -20.40 8.78 6.93
CA ASN A 429 -21.48 7.79 6.94
C ASN A 429 -22.04 7.52 8.35
N ASN A 430 -22.37 8.60 9.07
CA ASN A 430 -23.05 8.57 10.36
C ASN A 430 -24.31 9.44 10.30
N GLN A 431 -24.98 9.61 11.43
CA GLN A 431 -26.14 10.50 11.61
C GLN A 431 -25.81 11.68 12.52
N LEU A 432 -24.56 12.13 12.53
CA LEU A 432 -24.11 13.22 13.39
C LEU A 432 -24.82 14.53 13.05
N THR A 433 -25.18 15.28 14.08
CA THR A 433 -25.94 16.52 13.99
C THR A 433 -25.16 17.69 14.61
N GLY A 434 -25.77 18.88 14.66
CA GLY A 434 -25.13 20.10 15.23
C GLY A 434 -24.14 20.72 14.26
N PRO A 435 -23.43 21.78 14.67
CA PRO A 435 -22.43 22.45 13.85
C PRO A 435 -21.08 21.75 13.89
N ILE A 436 -20.21 22.07 12.93
CA ILE A 436 -18.77 21.83 13.06
C ILE A 436 -18.28 22.72 14.22
N PRO A 437 -17.65 22.14 15.26
CA PRO A 437 -17.35 22.94 16.46
C PRO A 437 -16.12 23.82 16.26
N ASP A 438 -16.12 25.01 16.89
CA ASP A 438 -15.04 25.99 16.80
C ASP A 438 -13.70 25.50 17.36
N TRP A 439 -13.72 24.56 18.31
CA TRP A 439 -12.49 23.96 18.84
C TRP A 439 -11.73 23.13 17.82
N ILE A 440 -12.26 22.90 16.61
CA ILE A 440 -11.57 22.14 15.54
C ILE A 440 -10.19 22.73 15.23
N SER A 441 -10.01 24.04 15.36
CA SER A 441 -8.73 24.73 15.21
C SER A 441 -7.67 24.31 16.22
N SER A 442 -8.08 23.71 17.36
CA SER A 442 -7.17 23.19 18.38
C SER A 442 -6.44 21.92 17.95
N LEU A 443 -6.90 21.24 16.89
CA LEU A 443 -6.27 20.06 16.32
C LEU A 443 -5.14 20.46 15.37
N ASN A 444 -4.04 20.95 15.93
CA ASN A 444 -2.94 21.56 15.19
C ASN A 444 -2.30 20.66 14.14
N ALA A 445 -2.38 19.34 14.33
CA ALA A 445 -1.80 18.34 13.42
C ALA A 445 -2.79 17.84 12.35
N LEU A 446 -4.07 18.24 12.40
CA LEU A 446 -5.12 17.74 11.53
C LEU A 446 -4.89 18.22 10.08
N PHE A 447 -4.85 17.30 9.13
CA PHE A 447 -4.79 17.62 7.72
C PHE A 447 -5.78 16.83 6.86
N TYR A 448 -6.43 15.82 7.43
CA TYR A 448 -7.44 15.02 6.76
C TYR A 448 -8.70 14.98 7.65
N LEU A 449 -9.77 15.58 7.17
CA LEU A 449 -11.08 15.58 7.85
C LEU A 449 -12.14 15.07 6.87
N ASP A 450 -12.78 13.95 7.23
CA ASP A 450 -13.93 13.44 6.50
C ASP A 450 -15.14 13.30 7.43
N ILE A 451 -16.13 14.15 7.21
CA ILE A 451 -17.45 14.14 7.89
C ILE A 451 -18.57 13.99 6.86
N THR A 452 -18.25 13.49 5.66
CA THR A 452 -19.21 13.30 4.57
C THR A 452 -20.38 12.41 5.00
N ASN A 453 -21.55 12.66 4.41
CA ASN A 453 -22.76 11.87 4.66
C ASN A 453 -23.13 11.77 6.14
N ASN A 454 -23.52 12.93 6.68
CA ASN A 454 -24.03 13.11 8.03
C ASN A 454 -25.25 14.06 8.01
N SER A 455 -25.70 14.50 9.16
CA SER A 455 -26.76 15.52 9.33
C SER A 455 -26.23 16.82 9.96
N ILE A 456 -24.95 17.12 9.73
CA ILE A 456 -24.27 18.30 10.30
C ILE A 456 -24.86 19.56 9.68
N LYS A 457 -25.12 20.59 10.51
CA LYS A 457 -25.82 21.82 10.12
C LYS A 457 -25.10 23.07 10.64
N GLY A 458 -25.55 24.23 10.21
CA GLY A 458 -24.94 25.51 10.53
C GLY A 458 -23.93 25.90 9.46
N GLU A 459 -23.22 26.98 9.72
CA GLU A 459 -22.22 27.51 8.78
C GLU A 459 -20.89 26.80 8.90
N ILE A 460 -20.06 26.87 7.86
CA ILE A 460 -18.66 26.43 7.91
C ILE A 460 -17.91 27.41 8.84
N PRO A 461 -17.40 26.98 9.99
CA PRO A 461 -16.80 27.90 10.94
C PRO A 461 -15.45 28.41 10.44
N ILE A 462 -15.19 29.72 10.67
CA ILE A 462 -13.91 30.35 10.30
C ILE A 462 -12.74 29.67 11.02
N SER A 463 -12.96 29.17 12.24
CA SER A 463 -11.97 28.41 13.01
C SER A 463 -11.41 27.17 12.27
N LEU A 464 -12.18 26.57 11.36
CA LEU A 464 -11.67 25.47 10.50
C LEU A 464 -10.55 25.96 9.56
N MET A 465 -10.57 27.23 9.15
CA MET A 465 -9.54 27.84 8.31
C MET A 465 -8.27 28.15 9.11
N ASP A 466 -8.30 28.03 10.43
CA ASP A 466 -7.15 28.24 11.31
C ASP A 466 -6.32 26.99 11.60
N VAL A 467 -6.72 25.83 11.05
CA VAL A 467 -5.97 24.58 11.19
C VAL A 467 -4.59 24.69 10.50
N PRO A 468 -3.47 24.65 11.25
CA PRO A 468 -2.15 25.02 10.71
C PRO A 468 -1.66 24.12 9.58
N MET A 469 -1.93 22.80 9.66
CA MET A 469 -1.47 21.84 8.66
C MET A 469 -2.14 22.00 7.29
N LEU A 470 -3.29 22.66 7.23
CA LEU A 470 -3.97 22.97 5.97
C LEU A 470 -3.47 24.27 5.34
N LYS A 471 -2.79 25.15 6.12
CA LYS A 471 -2.28 26.44 5.65
C LYS A 471 -0.94 26.34 4.94
N SER A 472 -0.05 25.43 5.34
CA SER A 472 1.33 25.37 4.81
C SER A 472 1.89 23.95 4.77
N ASP A 473 2.69 23.64 3.76
CA ASP A 473 3.45 22.40 3.67
C ASP A 473 4.68 22.38 4.58
N ASN A 474 5.17 23.54 4.99
CA ASN A 474 6.36 23.68 5.84
C ASN A 474 6.16 23.17 7.28
N THR A 475 4.91 22.87 7.67
CA THR A 475 4.56 22.37 8.99
C THR A 475 4.50 20.84 9.05
N ALA A 476 4.73 20.14 7.93
CA ALA A 476 4.76 18.68 7.91
C ALA A 476 5.96 18.16 8.71
N PRO A 477 5.78 17.35 9.76
CA PRO A 477 6.90 16.71 10.42
C PRO A 477 7.63 15.80 9.43
N LYS A 478 8.95 15.80 9.49
CA LYS A 478 9.81 14.92 8.70
C LYS A 478 9.30 13.48 8.82
N VAL A 479 8.98 12.90 7.66
CA VAL A 479 8.69 11.48 7.42
C VAL A 479 8.14 10.73 8.64
N PHE A 480 6.83 10.63 8.72
CA PHE A 480 6.14 9.73 9.64
C PHE A 480 5.74 8.49 8.84
N GLU A 481 6.25 7.34 9.22
CA GLU A 481 5.74 6.06 8.75
C GLU A 481 4.48 5.74 9.54
N LEU A 482 3.35 5.55 8.86
CA LEU A 482 2.24 4.87 9.49
C LEU A 482 2.74 3.50 9.91
N PRO A 483 2.42 3.03 11.13
CA PRO A 483 2.68 1.66 11.49
C PRO A 483 1.68 0.73 10.77
N VAL A 484 1.67 0.79 9.45
CA VAL A 484 1.02 -0.18 8.59
C VAL A 484 2.10 -1.19 8.28
N TYR A 485 1.99 -2.32 8.93
CA TYR A 485 2.96 -3.41 8.87
C TYR A 485 2.79 -4.20 7.58
N ASP A 486 2.87 -3.52 6.45
CA ASP A 486 3.01 -4.16 5.16
C ASP A 486 4.42 -3.87 4.64
N LYS A 487 5.26 -4.89 4.63
CA LYS A 487 6.61 -4.84 4.07
C LYS A 487 6.61 -4.89 2.55
N SER A 488 5.43 -4.79 1.90
CA SER A 488 5.36 -4.75 0.45
C SER A 488 6.11 -3.54 -0.10
N PRO A 489 7.14 -3.73 -0.93
CA PRO A 489 7.91 -2.63 -1.52
C PRO A 489 7.09 -1.73 -2.45
N PHE A 490 5.85 -2.11 -2.78
CA PHE A 490 4.96 -1.38 -3.68
C PHE A 490 3.99 -0.43 -2.97
N MET A 491 3.89 -0.48 -1.65
CA MET A 491 3.01 0.42 -0.90
C MET A 491 3.73 1.73 -0.53
N GLN A 492 4.10 2.52 -1.54
CA GLN A 492 4.63 3.89 -1.34
C GLN A 492 3.66 4.83 -0.61
N TYR A 493 2.39 4.42 -0.46
CA TYR A 493 1.34 5.19 0.22
C TYR A 493 1.40 5.14 1.75
N LEU A 494 2.35 4.42 2.33
CA LEU A 494 2.48 4.24 3.78
C LEU A 494 3.17 5.41 4.49
N ARG A 495 3.68 6.37 3.75
CA ARG A 495 4.23 7.61 4.31
C ARG A 495 3.12 8.64 4.46
N LEU A 496 2.85 9.10 5.68
CA LEU A 496 1.88 10.18 5.92
C LEU A 496 2.12 11.42 5.06
N GLY A 497 3.35 11.70 4.67
CA GLY A 497 3.68 12.75 3.71
C GLY A 497 3.11 12.53 2.30
N SER A 498 2.62 11.31 1.97
CA SER A 498 1.99 10.99 0.69
C SER A 498 0.47 11.15 0.71
N PHE A 499 -0.14 11.31 1.89
CA PHE A 499 -1.58 11.54 1.98
C PHE A 499 -1.92 12.99 1.63
N PRO A 500 -2.92 13.21 0.76
CA PRO A 500 -3.36 14.55 0.42
C PRO A 500 -3.98 15.26 1.62
N LYS A 501 -3.88 16.56 1.69
CA LYS A 501 -4.59 17.39 2.67
C LYS A 501 -6.01 17.62 2.19
N VAL A 502 -6.99 17.22 2.99
CA VAL A 502 -8.36 17.01 2.55
C VAL A 502 -9.39 17.57 3.53
N LEU A 503 -10.40 18.22 2.99
CA LEU A 503 -11.65 18.57 3.69
C LEU A 503 -12.83 17.98 2.93
N TYR A 504 -13.45 16.92 3.46
CA TYR A 504 -14.64 16.28 2.93
C TYR A 504 -15.83 16.55 3.86
N LEU A 505 -16.67 17.52 3.48
CA LEU A 505 -17.82 18.01 4.23
C LEU A 505 -19.13 17.78 3.44
N GLY A 506 -19.09 17.09 2.33
CA GLY A 506 -20.22 16.86 1.44
C GLY A 506 -21.34 16.03 2.07
N LEU A 507 -22.53 16.01 1.43
CA LEU A 507 -23.70 15.24 1.88
C LEU A 507 -24.06 15.54 3.35
N ASN A 508 -24.29 16.83 3.65
CA ASN A 508 -24.67 17.32 4.96
C ASN A 508 -25.79 18.39 4.85
N ASN A 509 -26.09 19.08 5.94
CA ASN A 509 -27.06 20.18 5.99
C ASN A 509 -26.36 21.53 6.26
N LEU A 510 -25.08 21.70 5.86
CA LEU A 510 -24.34 22.94 6.03
C LEU A 510 -24.99 24.06 5.23
N SER A 511 -25.05 25.26 5.81
CA SER A 511 -25.73 26.43 5.25
C SER A 511 -24.83 27.68 5.33
N GLY A 512 -25.34 28.83 4.91
CA GLY A 512 -24.56 30.06 4.84
C GLY A 512 -23.66 30.10 3.60
N VAL A 513 -22.61 30.89 3.67
CA VAL A 513 -21.69 31.10 2.54
C VAL A 513 -20.40 30.32 2.70
N ILE A 514 -19.71 30.03 1.60
CA ILE A 514 -18.33 29.54 1.67
C ILE A 514 -17.46 30.70 2.18
N PRO A 515 -16.81 30.58 3.35
CA PRO A 515 -16.06 31.70 3.91
C PRO A 515 -14.86 32.05 3.02
N LYS A 516 -14.62 33.36 2.81
CA LYS A 516 -13.48 33.84 2.00
C LYS A 516 -12.13 33.41 2.59
N GLU A 517 -12.08 33.17 3.88
CA GLU A 517 -10.93 32.66 4.63
C GLU A 517 -10.47 31.27 4.14
N ILE A 518 -11.30 30.55 3.36
CA ILE A 518 -10.92 29.28 2.70
C ILE A 518 -9.62 29.42 1.91
N GLY A 519 -9.36 30.60 1.33
CA GLY A 519 -8.10 30.88 0.62
C GLY A 519 -6.84 30.84 1.47
N GLN A 520 -6.94 30.73 2.79
CA GLN A 520 -5.77 30.56 3.67
C GLN A 520 -5.25 29.13 3.66
N LEU A 521 -6.04 28.15 3.20
CA LEU A 521 -5.72 26.73 3.23
C LEU A 521 -4.80 26.34 2.06
N GLN A 522 -3.67 27.01 1.90
CA GLN A 522 -2.77 26.92 0.74
C GLN A 522 -2.21 25.52 0.47
N ALA A 523 -2.22 24.65 1.47
CA ALA A 523 -1.76 23.28 1.34
C ALA A 523 -2.88 22.28 1.00
N LEU A 524 -4.13 22.75 0.87
CA LEU A 524 -5.29 21.90 0.60
C LEU A 524 -5.21 21.33 -0.82
N VAL A 525 -5.40 20.01 -0.92
CA VAL A 525 -5.36 19.26 -2.20
C VAL A 525 -6.77 18.87 -2.65
N ALA A 526 -7.68 18.59 -1.72
CA ALA A 526 -9.05 18.20 -2.06
C ALA A 526 -10.07 18.87 -1.14
N LEU A 527 -11.10 19.44 -1.75
CA LEU A 527 -12.25 20.06 -1.09
C LEU A 527 -13.54 19.50 -1.67
N ASN A 528 -14.35 18.88 -0.81
CA ASN A 528 -15.69 18.43 -1.15
C ASN A 528 -16.72 19.12 -0.24
N LEU A 529 -17.56 19.97 -0.81
CA LEU A 529 -18.69 20.65 -0.15
C LEU A 529 -20.03 20.26 -0.80
N SER A 530 -20.04 19.20 -1.64
CA SER A 530 -21.20 18.83 -2.43
C SER A 530 -22.41 18.44 -1.58
N PHE A 531 -23.60 18.58 -2.15
CA PHE A 531 -24.87 18.18 -1.52
C PHE A 531 -25.03 18.74 -0.11
N ASN A 532 -25.00 20.10 -0.02
CA ASN A 532 -25.27 20.88 1.17
C ASN A 532 -26.36 21.95 0.87
N ARG A 533 -26.51 22.93 1.74
CA ARG A 533 -27.40 24.09 1.58
C ARG A 533 -26.61 25.39 1.52
N LEU A 534 -25.40 25.35 0.99
CA LEU A 534 -24.54 26.52 0.87
C LEU A 534 -25.10 27.47 -0.19
N SER A 535 -24.98 28.78 0.08
CA SER A 535 -25.53 29.86 -0.76
C SER A 535 -24.48 30.94 -1.00
N GLY A 536 -24.86 31.98 -1.75
CA GLY A 536 -23.97 33.08 -2.10
C GLY A 536 -22.96 32.69 -3.17
N GLU A 537 -21.98 33.55 -3.41
CA GLU A 537 -21.04 33.39 -4.50
C GLU A 537 -19.86 32.45 -4.15
N ILE A 538 -19.24 31.85 -5.16
CA ILE A 538 -17.96 31.15 -5.02
C ILE A 538 -16.89 32.20 -4.73
N PRO A 539 -16.23 32.18 -3.56
CA PRO A 539 -15.30 33.23 -3.18
C PRO A 539 -14.03 33.19 -4.06
N GLN A 540 -13.61 34.37 -4.56
CA GLN A 540 -12.39 34.47 -5.37
C GLN A 540 -11.13 33.95 -4.67
N GLN A 541 -11.09 34.01 -3.35
CA GLN A 541 -9.98 33.51 -2.52
C GLN A 541 -9.78 32.00 -2.69
N LEU A 542 -10.82 31.22 -3.02
CA LEU A 542 -10.69 29.80 -3.32
C LEU A 542 -9.75 29.56 -4.52
N CYS A 543 -9.72 30.50 -5.47
CA CYS A 543 -8.85 30.44 -6.65
C CYS A 543 -7.35 30.57 -6.34
N THR A 544 -6.98 30.92 -5.09
CA THR A 544 -5.57 31.01 -4.65
C THR A 544 -5.01 29.66 -4.21
N LEU A 545 -5.83 28.61 -4.10
CA LEU A 545 -5.45 27.28 -3.66
C LEU A 545 -4.80 26.48 -4.78
N THR A 546 -3.64 26.89 -5.25
CA THR A 546 -2.97 26.38 -6.47
C THR A 546 -2.61 24.90 -6.42
N ASN A 547 -2.54 24.28 -5.23
CA ASN A 547 -2.29 22.84 -5.06
C ASN A 547 -3.56 21.98 -5.22
N MET A 548 -4.73 22.61 -5.44
CA MET A 548 -6.02 21.91 -5.52
C MET A 548 -6.07 20.94 -6.71
N GLN A 549 -6.36 19.67 -6.41
CA GLN A 549 -6.55 18.61 -7.40
C GLN A 549 -8.02 18.19 -7.54
N MET A 550 -8.81 18.38 -6.47
CA MET A 550 -10.23 18.05 -6.45
C MET A 550 -11.04 19.17 -5.81
N LEU A 551 -12.05 19.66 -6.54
CA LEU A 551 -13.03 20.63 -6.06
C LEU A 551 -14.44 20.17 -6.45
N ASP A 552 -15.27 19.84 -5.45
CA ASP A 552 -16.68 19.50 -5.65
C ASP A 552 -17.57 20.41 -4.80
N LEU A 553 -18.34 21.27 -5.49
CA LEU A 553 -19.31 22.21 -4.92
C LEU A 553 -20.74 21.88 -5.38
N SER A 554 -20.95 20.74 -6.05
CA SER A 554 -22.23 20.36 -6.65
C SER A 554 -23.36 20.22 -5.62
N GLY A 555 -24.60 20.35 -6.09
CA GLY A 555 -25.79 20.13 -5.25
C GLY A 555 -25.90 21.12 -4.08
N ASN A 556 -25.77 22.42 -4.34
CA ASN A 556 -25.92 23.51 -3.40
C ASN A 556 -26.85 24.62 -3.95
N HIS A 557 -26.88 25.77 -3.32
CA HIS A 557 -27.62 26.97 -3.77
C HIS A 557 -26.66 28.13 -4.08
N LEU A 558 -25.47 27.81 -4.64
CA LEU A 558 -24.48 28.82 -4.97
C LEU A 558 -24.97 29.67 -6.14
N THR A 559 -24.72 30.99 -6.07
CA THR A 559 -25.18 32.01 -7.02
C THR A 559 -24.01 32.78 -7.60
N GLY A 560 -24.31 33.71 -8.50
CA GLY A 560 -23.30 34.54 -9.17
C GLY A 560 -22.52 33.79 -10.24
N THR A 561 -21.42 34.37 -10.68
CA THR A 561 -20.63 33.85 -11.82
C THR A 561 -19.51 32.92 -11.36
N ILE A 562 -19.08 32.04 -12.25
CA ILE A 562 -17.86 31.23 -12.05
C ILE A 562 -16.65 32.18 -12.05
N PRO A 563 -15.88 32.29 -10.96
CA PRO A 563 -14.70 33.14 -10.93
C PRO A 563 -13.69 32.73 -12.02
N SER A 564 -13.34 33.67 -12.92
CA SER A 564 -12.37 33.38 -13.99
C SER A 564 -11.00 32.95 -13.48
N ALA A 565 -10.64 33.38 -12.27
CA ALA A 565 -9.41 33.00 -11.59
C ALA A 565 -9.35 31.50 -11.17
N LEU A 566 -10.46 30.74 -11.25
CA LEU A 566 -10.41 29.26 -11.09
C LEU A 566 -9.52 28.59 -12.15
N ASN A 567 -9.27 29.24 -13.27
CA ASN A 567 -8.31 28.77 -14.26
C ASN A 567 -6.85 28.71 -13.76
N ASN A 568 -6.53 29.36 -12.62
CA ASN A 568 -5.23 29.28 -11.99
C ASN A 568 -4.98 27.96 -11.25
N LEU A 569 -6.03 27.14 -11.08
CA LEU A 569 -5.92 25.81 -10.45
C LEU A 569 -5.45 24.77 -11.46
N HIS A 570 -4.18 24.85 -11.84
CA HIS A 570 -3.60 24.06 -12.94
C HIS A 570 -3.50 22.54 -12.66
N PHE A 571 -3.57 22.13 -11.39
CA PHE A 571 -3.52 20.71 -10.99
C PHE A 571 -4.91 20.08 -10.82
N LEU A 572 -5.98 20.84 -11.10
CA LEU A 572 -7.35 20.38 -10.90
C LEU A 572 -7.66 19.20 -11.85
N SER A 573 -7.84 18.01 -11.32
CA SER A 573 -8.16 16.78 -12.04
C SER A 573 -9.62 16.35 -11.88
N LYS A 574 -10.29 16.82 -10.81
CA LYS A 574 -11.71 16.58 -10.54
C LYS A 574 -12.38 17.91 -10.21
N PHE A 575 -13.39 18.27 -10.98
CA PHE A 575 -14.14 19.50 -10.81
C PHE A 575 -15.63 19.27 -11.02
N ASN A 576 -16.45 19.73 -10.08
CA ASN A 576 -17.90 19.65 -10.17
C ASN A 576 -18.58 20.83 -9.46
N ILE A 577 -19.38 21.60 -10.20
CA ILE A 577 -20.23 22.68 -9.70
C ILE A 577 -21.68 22.52 -10.17
N SER A 578 -22.04 21.32 -10.62
CA SER A 578 -23.39 21.02 -11.12
C SER A 578 -24.47 21.22 -10.04
N ASN A 579 -25.70 21.38 -10.47
CA ASN A 579 -26.86 21.53 -9.60
C ASN A 579 -26.69 22.65 -8.55
N ASN A 580 -26.56 23.88 -9.04
CA ASN A 580 -26.51 25.13 -8.29
C ASN A 580 -27.37 26.19 -9.00
N ASP A 581 -27.33 27.44 -8.52
CA ASP A 581 -28.01 28.61 -9.10
C ASP A 581 -27.01 29.57 -9.78
N LEU A 582 -25.88 29.04 -10.28
CA LEU A 582 -24.83 29.83 -10.92
C LEU A 582 -25.30 30.41 -12.25
N GLU A 583 -24.71 31.55 -12.64
CA GLU A 583 -25.09 32.27 -13.85
C GLU A 583 -23.89 32.76 -14.69
N GLY A 584 -24.16 33.20 -15.90
CA GLY A 584 -23.15 33.76 -16.79
C GLY A 584 -22.33 32.72 -17.57
N PRO A 585 -21.26 33.15 -18.22
CA PRO A 585 -20.49 32.30 -19.14
C PRO A 585 -19.55 31.35 -18.38
N ILE A 586 -19.46 30.10 -18.85
CA ILE A 586 -18.40 29.18 -18.46
C ILE A 586 -17.07 29.68 -19.05
N PRO A 587 -16.00 29.79 -18.27
CA PRO A 587 -14.68 30.11 -18.80
C PRO A 587 -14.22 29.10 -19.86
N THR A 588 -13.90 29.57 -21.05
CA THR A 588 -13.58 28.75 -22.22
C THR A 588 -12.08 28.47 -22.37
N VAL A 589 -11.25 29.06 -21.54
CA VAL A 589 -9.78 28.92 -21.55
C VAL A 589 -9.30 28.27 -20.26
N GLY A 590 -8.13 27.60 -20.32
CA GLY A 590 -7.51 26.95 -19.16
C GLY A 590 -8.12 25.60 -18.80
N GLN A 591 -7.86 25.16 -17.57
CA GLN A 591 -8.22 23.82 -17.07
C GLN A 591 -9.73 23.57 -17.09
N LEU A 592 -10.56 24.58 -16.84
CA LEU A 592 -12.02 24.41 -16.77
C LEU A 592 -12.63 23.97 -18.10
N SER A 593 -12.02 24.32 -19.24
CA SER A 593 -12.49 23.90 -20.57
C SER A 593 -12.32 22.40 -20.85
N THR A 594 -11.57 21.68 -20.03
CA THR A 594 -11.32 20.22 -20.20
C THR A 594 -12.34 19.35 -19.48
N PHE A 595 -13.18 19.92 -18.61
CA PHE A 595 -14.17 19.16 -17.85
C PHE A 595 -15.44 18.90 -18.66
N PRO A 596 -16.09 17.75 -18.44
CA PRO A 596 -17.28 17.38 -19.20
C PRO A 596 -18.50 18.26 -18.81
N TYR A 597 -19.53 18.23 -19.67
CA TYR A 597 -20.82 18.90 -19.44
C TYR A 597 -21.39 18.62 -18.04
N SER A 598 -21.31 17.37 -17.58
CA SER A 598 -21.83 16.95 -16.28
C SER A 598 -21.24 17.70 -15.08
N SER A 599 -20.08 18.33 -15.24
CA SER A 599 -19.47 19.16 -14.18
C SER A 599 -20.16 20.50 -13.97
N PHE A 600 -21.00 20.94 -14.93
CA PHE A 600 -21.65 22.26 -14.97
C PHE A 600 -23.18 22.16 -14.99
N ASP A 601 -23.71 20.99 -15.32
CA ASP A 601 -25.14 20.74 -15.53
C ASP A 601 -26.00 21.13 -14.31
N GLY A 602 -27.31 21.34 -14.52
CA GLY A 602 -28.20 21.72 -13.42
C GLY A 602 -28.01 23.16 -12.91
N ASN A 603 -27.35 24.05 -13.71
CA ASN A 603 -27.28 25.49 -13.49
C ASN A 603 -28.02 26.21 -14.63
N PRO A 604 -29.31 26.52 -14.49
CA PRO A 604 -30.14 26.95 -15.62
C PRO A 604 -29.74 28.29 -16.25
N LYS A 605 -29.00 29.12 -15.49
CA LYS A 605 -28.55 30.45 -15.95
C LYS A 605 -27.10 30.46 -16.45
N LEU A 606 -26.39 29.34 -16.41
CA LEU A 606 -25.08 29.20 -17.04
C LEU A 606 -25.23 29.11 -18.56
N CYS A 607 -24.28 29.69 -19.27
CA CYS A 607 -24.18 29.59 -20.72
C CYS A 607 -22.75 29.29 -21.17
N GLY A 608 -22.60 28.72 -22.35
CA GLY A 608 -21.28 28.48 -22.93
C GLY A 608 -21.26 27.31 -23.93
N PRO A 609 -20.13 27.08 -24.63
CA PRO A 609 -20.04 26.09 -25.70
C PRO A 609 -20.24 24.65 -25.26
N VAL A 610 -20.06 24.37 -23.97
CA VAL A 610 -20.22 23.02 -23.39
C VAL A 610 -21.68 22.78 -22.97
N LEU A 611 -22.52 23.85 -22.88
CA LEU A 611 -23.92 23.79 -22.46
C LEU A 611 -24.87 23.89 -23.67
N VAL A 612 -26.12 23.47 -23.43
CA VAL A 612 -27.22 23.68 -24.41
C VAL A 612 -27.51 25.17 -24.57
N ASN A 613 -27.35 25.98 -23.51
CA ASN A 613 -27.58 27.41 -23.51
C ASN A 613 -26.35 28.15 -24.06
N GLN A 614 -26.49 28.76 -25.24
CA GLN A 614 -25.45 29.65 -25.80
C GLN A 614 -25.58 31.07 -25.22
N CYS A 615 -24.45 31.67 -24.80
CA CYS A 615 -24.46 33.05 -24.31
C CYS A 615 -24.86 34.03 -25.45
N GLY A 616 -25.91 34.83 -25.22
CA GLY A 616 -26.24 35.94 -26.09
C GLY A 616 -27.33 35.73 -27.13
N LEU A 617 -28.08 34.63 -27.12
CA LEU A 617 -29.30 34.49 -27.89
C LEU A 617 -30.51 34.83 -27.01
N ALA A 618 -31.21 35.91 -27.33
CA ALA A 618 -32.52 36.23 -26.75
C ALA A 618 -33.49 35.07 -26.98
N GLU A 619 -34.34 34.80 -25.99
CA GLU A 619 -35.34 33.74 -25.96
C GLU A 619 -36.07 33.57 -27.30
N ALA A 620 -35.91 32.43 -27.93
CA ALA A 620 -36.86 31.91 -28.89
C ALA A 620 -37.70 30.85 -28.22
N ASP A 621 -39.02 30.91 -28.37
CA ASP A 621 -40.04 30.07 -27.75
C ASP A 621 -39.71 28.56 -27.82
N PRO A 622 -40.08 27.75 -26.81
CA PRO A 622 -39.67 26.37 -26.69
C PRO A 622 -40.37 25.49 -27.73
N VAL A 623 -39.59 24.93 -28.63
CA VAL A 623 -40.02 23.80 -29.44
C VAL A 623 -39.97 22.56 -28.58
N SER A 624 -41.14 21.94 -28.38
CA SER A 624 -41.29 20.71 -27.61
C SER A 624 -40.53 19.53 -28.25
N ILE A 625 -39.45 19.12 -27.66
CA ILE A 625 -38.73 17.89 -28.00
C ILE A 625 -39.22 16.76 -27.09
N VAL A 626 -39.74 15.73 -27.69
CA VAL A 626 -40.21 14.49 -27.07
C VAL A 626 -39.06 13.79 -26.34
N SER A 627 -39.22 13.66 -25.03
CA SER A 627 -38.30 12.96 -24.14
C SER A 627 -38.30 11.45 -24.43
N THR A 628 -37.20 10.92 -24.87
CA THR A 628 -36.92 9.48 -24.74
C THR A 628 -36.29 9.19 -23.38
N LYS A 629 -37.02 8.45 -22.55
CA LYS A 629 -36.55 7.96 -21.26
C LYS A 629 -35.30 7.10 -21.44
N GLN A 630 -34.21 7.51 -20.83
CA GLN A 630 -33.04 6.68 -20.62
C GLN A 630 -32.91 6.38 -19.12
N TYR A 631 -32.98 5.10 -18.78
CA TYR A 631 -32.93 4.61 -17.41
C TYR A 631 -31.48 4.44 -16.94
N GLY A 632 -31.17 4.92 -15.74
CA GLY A 632 -30.29 4.22 -14.80
C GLY A 632 -28.79 4.41 -14.88
N THR A 633 -28.30 5.58 -14.46
CA THR A 633 -26.86 5.76 -14.14
C THR A 633 -26.61 6.23 -12.70
N GLU A 634 -27.65 6.37 -11.89
CA GLU A 634 -27.53 6.93 -10.53
C GLU A 634 -26.92 5.97 -9.51
N VAL A 635 -26.92 4.66 -9.76
CA VAL A 635 -26.39 3.66 -8.81
C VAL A 635 -24.88 3.45 -8.92
N ILE A 636 -24.28 3.77 -10.07
CA ILE A 636 -22.85 3.54 -10.32
C ILE A 636 -21.96 4.62 -9.70
N PHE A 637 -22.47 5.85 -9.56
CA PHE A 637 -21.67 6.97 -9.04
C PHE A 637 -21.47 6.97 -7.52
N ALA A 638 -22.43 6.46 -6.75
CA ALA A 638 -22.30 6.36 -5.29
C ALA A 638 -21.24 5.33 -4.83
N ILE A 639 -20.99 4.32 -5.66
CA ILE A 639 -20.03 3.23 -5.34
C ILE A 639 -18.57 3.66 -5.63
N ALA A 640 -18.34 4.53 -6.60
CA ALA A 640 -16.98 4.92 -7.02
C ALA A 640 -16.29 5.90 -6.05
N PHE A 641 -17.03 6.67 -5.26
CA PHE A 641 -16.48 7.73 -4.42
C PHE A 641 -16.03 7.27 -3.01
N GLY A 642 -16.57 6.15 -2.51
CA GLY A 642 -16.17 5.57 -1.21
C GLY A 642 -14.81 4.87 -1.23
N VAL A 643 -14.21 4.69 -2.42
CA VAL A 643 -13.19 3.64 -2.65
C VAL A 643 -11.74 4.09 -2.42
N PHE A 644 -11.42 5.38 -2.24
CA PHE A 644 -10.01 5.77 -2.44
C PHE A 644 -9.19 6.23 -1.23
N PHE A 645 -9.76 6.59 -0.07
CA PHE A 645 -8.94 7.23 0.97
C PHE A 645 -9.37 6.95 2.43
N GLY A 646 -8.91 5.89 3.03
CA GLY A 646 -8.92 5.66 4.47
C GLY A 646 -7.83 4.68 4.85
N VAL A 647 -7.06 4.90 5.90
CA VAL A 647 -5.85 4.12 6.21
C VAL A 647 -6.13 2.62 6.46
N GLY A 648 -7.27 2.29 7.04
CA GLY A 648 -7.76 0.91 7.08
C GLY A 648 -8.62 0.57 5.86
N VAL A 649 -9.29 1.57 5.31
CA VAL A 649 -10.16 1.50 4.16
C VAL A 649 -9.36 1.41 2.85
N LEU A 650 -8.21 2.04 2.74
CA LEU A 650 -7.32 1.95 1.56
C LEU A 650 -6.81 0.53 1.34
N TYR A 651 -6.43 -0.16 2.39
CA TYR A 651 -6.02 -1.55 2.26
C TYR A 651 -7.22 -2.45 1.90
N ASP A 652 -8.36 -2.25 2.56
CA ASP A 652 -9.58 -3.00 2.33
C ASP A 652 -10.16 -2.76 0.93
N GLN A 653 -9.99 -1.56 0.37
CA GLN A 653 -10.58 -1.15 -0.91
C GLN A 653 -9.64 -1.30 -2.11
N MET A 654 -8.32 -1.27 -1.96
CA MET A 654 -7.41 -1.62 -3.06
C MET A 654 -7.54 -3.07 -3.51
N VAL A 655 -7.93 -3.96 -2.60
CA VAL A 655 -8.22 -5.35 -2.92
C VAL A 655 -9.50 -5.46 -3.76
N LEU A 656 -10.54 -4.71 -3.41
CA LEU A 656 -11.82 -4.71 -4.16
C LEU A 656 -11.68 -4.08 -5.56
N ALA A 657 -10.89 -3.05 -5.75
CA ALA A 657 -10.65 -2.44 -7.06
C ALA A 657 -9.89 -3.35 -8.05
N ARG A 658 -9.18 -4.38 -7.56
CA ARG A 658 -8.55 -5.42 -8.39
C ARG A 658 -9.52 -6.56 -8.78
N TYR A 659 -10.65 -6.71 -8.06
CA TYR A 659 -11.65 -7.75 -8.36
C TYR A 659 -12.73 -7.29 -9.34
N PHE A 660 -12.88 -6.00 -9.60
CA PHE A 660 -13.93 -5.43 -10.45
C PHE A 660 -13.41 -4.55 -11.60
N GLY A 661 -12.11 -4.52 -11.87
CA GLY A 661 -11.51 -3.79 -13.01
C GLY A 661 -10.95 -4.73 -14.09
#